data_f3252e646730ffde458863c385f0aea0
#
_entry.id   f3252e646730ffde458863c385f0aea0
#
_cell.length_a   1.000
_cell.length_b   1.000
_cell.length_c   1.000
_cell.angle_alpha   90.00
_cell.angle_beta   90.00
_cell.angle_gamma   90.00
#
_symmetry.space_group_name_H-M   'P 1'
#
loop_
_entity.id
_entity.type
_entity.pdbx_description
1 polymer ?
#
loop_
_entity_poly.entity_id
_entity_poly.type
_entity_poly.pdbx_seq_one_letter_code
_entity_poly.pdbx_strand_id
1 'polypeptide(L)'
;VHDADRPTIADERGAVSGERPVSTGGRPTSGADPVLVEIVEGTLASVEMEVETAIARTARSPMIRDAHDFRAGIHDVRLRKLTGRSYSALVQPIVRDFPIDEMKPGDVFFHNDVYLSEGGIGHLPDLCVTVPVFHDGQVVAFVQAFGHHDDIGGAVPGSMPSNARSVFEEGLMVPPIKLWDEGVPNRAALTIMTRNSRMPDSLAGDLDAECSACLMGARRLGELFDRYGREAVEACFDAIISNTTETFRRELLAKIPEGTHVWEDYAEHDGVDSPRLHTQRMTLTVDHSAPVPLVIDFTGTSPQAKGPINHAGDYADGVFLKKWLAPILRNLADTPERMAELDVNEGVVPLIEMRFPEKGTLLTPIFPAPTNARTFVILRLLGVLAGVLAKATGGRMPADQETIRYTGVYGDGLDGTPYLMREVLGGGSGGRWYADGEDTIHVVPDSRNIPVEFAESRWPFRVERLGLARDSGGPGLYRGGLGYDKHLRMLRDASFMSIADRSILSCWGVNGGRAGQPFVVEIEGKEVTPPLPKESGFSLPSVEVGDGQALTVSNTGTVAGKQSRQQVNLAVPSLRTMEGLVDDSPVRAGEIIRVRTTGGGGWGSPLDRDPALVAADVRDGKVSPEGAHDDYGVVLSGDPDDPRVDTEATATRRAGLRAALPADRPFFDRGPGFPTLSGGLPYPEVDLI
;
A
#
# COMPACT_ATOMS: atom_id res chain seq x y z
N VAL A 1 -43.05 -34.11 15.22
CA VAL A 1 -42.77 -35.33 15.98
C VAL A 1 -41.31 -35.73 15.69
N HIS A 2 -40.47 -35.66 16.75
CA HIS A 2 -39.05 -36.05 16.90
C HIS A 2 -38.06 -35.27 16.04
N ASP A 3 -37.29 -34.30 16.49
CA ASP A 3 -36.38 -34.12 17.67
C ASP A 3 -35.39 -35.28 17.86
N ALA A 4 -34.13 -34.94 17.71
CA ALA A 4 -32.90 -35.40 18.32
C ALA A 4 -31.73 -35.51 17.34
N ASP A 5 -30.64 -34.86 17.80
CA ASP A 5 -29.22 -34.91 17.42
C ASP A 5 -28.68 -33.77 16.53
N ARG A 6 -28.52 -32.63 17.22
CA ARG A 6 -27.43 -31.68 16.92
C ARG A 6 -26.42 -31.72 18.06
N PRO A 7 -25.12 -31.92 17.78
CA PRO A 7 -24.11 -31.74 18.82
C PRO A 7 -23.95 -30.23 19.12
N THR A 8 -24.12 -29.89 20.38
CA THR A 8 -23.82 -28.61 20.98
C THR A 8 -22.31 -28.34 20.88
N ILE A 9 -21.91 -27.29 20.18
CA ILE A 9 -20.56 -26.76 20.26
C ILE A 9 -20.43 -26.07 21.61
N ALA A 10 -19.63 -26.65 22.50
CA ALA A 10 -19.29 -26.08 23.79
C ALA A 10 -18.50 -24.79 23.61
N ASP A 11 -18.94 -23.75 24.31
CA ASP A 11 -18.33 -22.43 24.41
C ASP A 11 -17.06 -22.55 25.32
N GLU A 12 -15.91 -22.83 24.70
CA GLU A 12 -14.61 -22.75 25.40
C GLU A 12 -14.08 -21.31 25.35
N ARG A 13 -14.71 -20.43 26.09
CA ARG A 13 -14.06 -19.20 26.54
C ARG A 13 -13.20 -19.52 27.76
N GLY A 14 -12.06 -20.12 27.52
CA GLY A 14 -10.99 -20.20 28.52
C GLY A 14 -10.48 -18.79 28.78
N ALA A 15 -10.71 -18.31 30.01
CA ALA A 15 -10.08 -17.13 30.54
C ALA A 15 -8.55 -17.37 30.57
N VAL A 16 -7.83 -16.78 29.64
CA VAL A 16 -6.35 -16.72 29.65
C VAL A 16 -5.97 -15.63 30.65
N SER A 17 -5.93 -15.99 31.96
CA SER A 17 -5.12 -15.30 32.93
C SER A 17 -3.68 -15.82 32.83
N GLY A 18 -2.98 -15.41 31.78
CA GLY A 18 -1.55 -15.62 31.64
C GLY A 18 -0.85 -14.35 32.08
N GLU A 19 -0.19 -14.37 33.22
CA GLU A 19 0.84 -13.41 33.57
C GLU A 19 1.86 -13.40 32.45
N ARG A 20 2.05 -12.23 31.79
CA ARG A 20 3.10 -12.04 30.77
C ARG A 20 4.45 -12.33 31.46
N PRO A 21 5.31 -13.19 30.88
CA PRO A 21 6.66 -13.33 31.43
C PRO A 21 7.37 -11.99 31.22
N VAL A 22 7.71 -11.33 32.30
CA VAL A 22 8.57 -10.16 32.34
C VAL A 22 9.93 -10.60 31.79
N SER A 23 10.24 -10.19 30.56
CA SER A 23 11.54 -10.42 29.95
C SER A 23 12.57 -9.59 30.73
N THR A 24 13.37 -10.26 31.56
CA THR A 24 14.52 -9.67 32.27
C THR A 24 15.75 -9.53 31.39
N GLY A 25 15.59 -9.06 30.15
CA GLY A 25 16.67 -8.56 29.32
C GLY A 25 17.04 -7.16 29.81
N GLY A 26 18.29 -6.96 30.25
CA GLY A 26 18.76 -5.68 30.79
C GLY A 26 18.39 -4.50 29.89
N ARG A 27 17.46 -3.66 30.35
CA ARG A 27 17.09 -2.40 29.71
C ARG A 27 18.25 -1.40 29.89
N PRO A 28 18.57 -0.62 28.84
CA PRO A 28 19.49 0.51 29.02
C PRO A 28 18.87 1.48 30.03
N THR A 29 19.70 1.97 30.92
CA THR A 29 19.32 2.89 31.99
C THR A 29 19.07 4.29 31.44
N SER A 30 17.90 4.52 30.83
CA SER A 30 17.34 5.87 30.78
C SER A 30 16.94 6.22 32.23
N GLY A 31 17.19 7.45 32.67
CA GLY A 31 16.82 7.86 34.02
C GLY A 31 15.31 7.89 34.31
N ALA A 32 14.47 7.40 33.41
CA ALA A 32 13.02 7.32 33.53
C ALA A 32 12.59 6.02 34.24
N ASP A 33 11.56 6.12 35.10
CA ASP A 33 10.92 4.97 35.74
C ASP A 33 10.31 4.04 34.67
N PRO A 34 10.70 2.77 34.59
CA PRO A 34 10.17 1.83 33.59
C PRO A 34 8.64 1.68 33.60
N VAL A 35 8.02 1.75 34.78
CA VAL A 35 6.55 1.68 34.90
C VAL A 35 5.91 2.92 34.30
N LEU A 36 6.50 4.09 34.53
CA LEU A 36 6.02 5.33 33.93
C LEU A 36 6.19 5.32 32.41
N VAL A 37 7.28 4.76 31.87
CA VAL A 37 7.49 4.61 30.43
C VAL A 37 6.37 3.78 29.80
N GLU A 38 5.99 2.64 30.38
CA GLU A 38 4.89 1.81 29.87
C GLU A 38 3.53 2.53 29.96
N ILE A 39 3.28 3.31 31.03
CA ILE A 39 2.07 4.13 31.17
C ILE A 39 2.01 5.21 30.08
N VAL A 40 3.13 5.90 29.84
CA VAL A 40 3.22 6.95 28.81
C VAL A 40 3.03 6.34 27.43
N GLU A 41 3.71 5.25 27.10
CA GLU A 41 3.58 4.56 25.81
C GLU A 41 2.14 4.09 25.56
N GLY A 42 1.50 3.46 26.55
CA GLY A 42 0.10 3.05 26.48
C GLY A 42 -0.87 4.25 26.34
N THR A 43 -0.54 5.39 26.96
CA THR A 43 -1.35 6.61 26.82
C THR A 43 -1.21 7.21 25.43
N LEU A 44 0.01 7.27 24.88
CA LEU A 44 0.25 7.73 23.51
C LEU A 44 -0.55 6.89 22.50
N ALA A 45 -0.48 5.56 22.60
CA ALA A 45 -1.23 4.65 21.74
C ALA A 45 -2.75 4.84 21.89
N SER A 46 -3.24 5.06 23.12
CA SER A 46 -4.67 5.33 23.37
C SER A 46 -5.13 6.65 22.77
N VAL A 47 -4.35 7.72 22.93
CA VAL A 47 -4.67 9.03 22.35
C VAL A 47 -4.68 8.98 20.84
N GLU A 48 -3.69 8.33 20.20
CA GLU A 48 -3.66 8.14 18.74
C GLU A 48 -4.95 7.41 18.27
N MET A 49 -5.34 6.33 18.94
CA MET A 49 -6.55 5.57 18.62
C MET A 49 -7.84 6.37 18.87
N GLU A 50 -7.89 7.20 19.92
CA GLU A 50 -9.02 8.09 20.19
C GLU A 50 -9.18 9.11 19.06
N VAL A 51 -8.08 9.71 18.57
CA VAL A 51 -8.07 10.64 17.43
C VAL A 51 -8.58 9.95 16.17
N GLU A 52 -8.02 8.80 15.81
CA GLU A 52 -8.45 8.02 14.65
C GLU A 52 -9.93 7.62 14.72
N THR A 53 -10.39 7.18 15.90
CA THR A 53 -11.79 6.81 16.12
C THR A 53 -12.73 8.02 15.99
N ALA A 54 -12.30 9.19 16.47
CA ALA A 54 -13.08 10.42 16.34
C ALA A 54 -13.23 10.82 14.88
N ILE A 55 -12.13 10.81 14.11
CA ILE A 55 -12.14 11.09 12.67
C ILE A 55 -13.10 10.13 11.95
N ALA A 56 -12.93 8.81 12.12
CA ALA A 56 -13.77 7.81 11.46
C ALA A 56 -15.26 7.97 11.75
N ARG A 57 -15.62 8.43 12.97
CA ARG A 57 -17.03 8.61 13.37
C ARG A 57 -17.65 9.91 12.91
N THR A 58 -16.88 10.96 12.67
CA THR A 58 -17.38 12.31 12.39
C THR A 58 -17.14 12.74 10.95
N ALA A 59 -16.21 12.13 10.23
CA ALA A 59 -15.97 12.39 8.82
C ALA A 59 -17.19 12.09 7.95
N ARG A 60 -17.29 12.76 6.81
CA ARG A 60 -18.42 12.67 5.88
C ARG A 60 -18.11 11.85 4.64
N SER A 61 -16.88 11.93 4.16
CA SER A 61 -16.47 11.19 2.96
C SER A 61 -16.43 9.68 3.22
N PRO A 62 -16.85 8.86 2.25
CA PRO A 62 -16.69 7.42 2.33
C PRO A 62 -15.21 6.99 2.42
N MET A 63 -14.30 7.74 1.80
CA MET A 63 -12.87 7.43 1.80
C MET A 63 -12.29 7.48 3.22
N ILE A 64 -12.61 8.50 4.00
CA ILE A 64 -12.12 8.62 5.38
C ILE A 64 -12.98 7.77 6.32
N ARG A 65 -14.31 7.90 6.27
CA ARG A 65 -15.21 7.29 7.23
C ARG A 65 -15.31 5.76 7.11
N ASP A 66 -15.42 5.24 5.87
CA ASP A 66 -15.73 3.84 5.61
C ASP A 66 -14.50 3.06 5.13
N ALA A 67 -13.68 3.63 4.24
CA ALA A 67 -12.45 3.03 3.75
C ALA A 67 -11.24 3.25 4.68
N HIS A 68 -11.33 4.16 5.66
CA HIS A 68 -10.29 4.46 6.66
C HIS A 68 -8.94 4.89 6.04
N ASP A 69 -8.97 5.65 4.94
CA ASP A 69 -7.76 6.19 4.33
C ASP A 69 -7.31 7.49 5.01
N PHE A 70 -6.90 7.39 6.25
CA PHE A 70 -6.37 8.47 7.09
C PHE A 70 -5.46 7.90 8.18
N ARG A 71 -4.65 8.76 8.80
CA ARG A 71 -3.76 8.39 9.91
C ARG A 71 -3.61 9.53 10.89
N ALA A 72 -3.31 9.16 12.14
CA ALA A 72 -2.87 10.08 13.18
C ALA A 72 -1.43 9.80 13.60
N GLY A 73 -0.82 10.73 14.32
CA GLY A 73 0.51 10.56 14.89
C GLY A 73 0.78 11.59 15.97
N ILE A 74 1.64 11.23 16.92
CA ILE A 74 2.05 12.09 18.02
C ILE A 74 3.55 12.33 17.91
N HIS A 75 3.96 13.59 18.03
CA HIS A 75 5.35 14.02 17.94
C HIS A 75 5.71 14.83 19.18
N ASP A 76 6.94 14.71 19.63
CA ASP A 76 7.45 15.57 20.72
C ASP A 76 7.82 16.97 20.20
N VAL A 77 8.22 17.84 21.12
CA VAL A 77 8.65 19.21 20.80
C VAL A 77 9.94 19.26 19.96
N ARG A 78 10.70 18.18 19.90
CA ARG A 78 11.87 18.00 19.02
C ARG A 78 11.48 17.42 17.65
N LEU A 79 10.19 17.37 17.36
CA LEU A 79 9.58 16.90 16.10
C LEU A 79 9.80 15.39 15.83
N ARG A 80 10.11 14.62 16.88
CA ARG A 80 10.32 13.17 16.79
C ARG A 80 8.99 12.43 16.92
N LYS A 81 8.69 11.53 16.01
CA LYS A 81 7.51 10.69 16.08
C LYS A 81 7.63 9.70 17.24
N LEU A 82 6.65 9.72 18.15
CA LEU A 82 6.63 8.90 19.36
C LEU A 82 5.87 7.59 19.16
N THR A 83 4.79 7.61 18.38
CA THR A 83 3.92 6.46 18.14
C THR A 83 4.40 5.62 16.97
N GLY A 84 4.30 4.29 17.10
CA GLY A 84 4.83 3.34 16.12
C GLY A 84 3.77 2.58 15.33
N ARG A 85 2.49 2.81 15.63
CA ARG A 85 1.40 2.03 15.05
C ARG A 85 1.22 2.27 13.55
N SER A 86 1.42 3.50 13.10
CA SER A 86 1.19 3.92 11.72
C SER A 86 2.28 4.89 11.26
N TYR A 87 2.41 5.10 9.96
CA TYR A 87 3.18 6.23 9.45
C TYR A 87 2.39 7.54 9.66
N SER A 88 3.09 8.66 9.71
CA SER A 88 2.48 10.00 9.75
C SER A 88 3.30 10.96 8.90
N ALA A 89 2.69 12.07 8.52
CA ALA A 89 3.42 13.18 7.91
C ALA A 89 4.48 13.73 8.88
N LEU A 90 5.22 14.74 8.45
CA LEU A 90 6.23 15.40 9.27
C LEU A 90 5.67 16.72 9.83
N VAL A 91 6.13 17.11 11.03
CA VAL A 91 5.80 18.43 11.64
C VAL A 91 6.79 19.50 11.20
N GLN A 92 7.96 19.13 10.73
CA GLN A 92 9.03 20.03 10.29
C GLN A 92 8.56 21.14 9.33
N PRO A 93 7.71 20.88 8.31
CA PRO A 93 7.22 21.92 7.43
C PRO A 93 6.44 23.02 8.15
N ILE A 94 5.69 22.66 9.18
CA ILE A 94 4.92 23.63 9.99
C ILE A 94 5.88 24.50 10.82
N VAL A 95 6.84 23.87 11.52
CA VAL A 95 7.76 24.60 12.40
C VAL A 95 8.75 25.47 11.61
N ARG A 96 9.08 25.10 10.37
CA ARG A 96 9.88 25.94 9.47
C ARG A 96 9.22 27.31 9.22
N ASP A 97 7.90 27.31 8.98
CA ASP A 97 7.15 28.50 8.58
C ASP A 97 6.49 29.20 9.79
N PHE A 98 6.25 28.45 10.88
CA PHE A 98 5.66 28.94 12.13
C PHE A 98 6.54 28.48 13.31
N PRO A 99 7.44 29.33 13.83
CA PRO A 99 8.29 28.99 14.97
C PRO A 99 7.47 28.60 16.20
N ILE A 100 7.96 27.61 16.97
CA ILE A 100 7.24 27.02 18.11
C ILE A 100 6.88 28.08 19.17
N ASP A 101 7.75 29.04 19.39
CA ASP A 101 7.56 30.14 20.37
C ASP A 101 6.51 31.19 19.94
N GLU A 102 6.11 31.19 18.66
CA GLU A 102 5.05 32.04 18.15
C GLU A 102 3.66 31.35 18.15
N MET A 103 3.61 30.02 18.40
CA MET A 103 2.38 29.26 18.42
C MET A 103 1.52 29.60 19.64
N LYS A 104 0.18 29.55 19.48
CA LYS A 104 -0.81 29.86 20.52
C LYS A 104 -1.73 28.70 20.79
N PRO A 105 -2.30 28.60 22.02
CA PRO A 105 -3.37 27.64 22.30
C PRO A 105 -4.55 27.85 21.36
N GLY A 106 -5.01 26.76 20.72
CA GLY A 106 -6.10 26.79 19.75
C GLY A 106 -5.68 27.00 18.30
N ASP A 107 -4.37 27.18 18.03
CA ASP A 107 -3.84 27.16 16.68
C ASP A 107 -4.03 25.76 16.07
N VAL A 108 -4.45 25.73 14.81
CA VAL A 108 -4.49 24.53 13.98
C VAL A 108 -3.77 24.85 12.67
N PHE A 109 -2.73 24.12 12.38
CA PHE A 109 -1.95 24.26 11.16
C PHE A 109 -2.38 23.25 10.12
N PHE A 110 -2.22 23.63 8.85
CA PHE A 110 -2.64 22.82 7.70
C PHE A 110 -1.64 22.96 6.55
N HIS A 111 -1.44 21.87 5.80
CA HIS A 111 -0.75 21.88 4.52
C HIS A 111 -1.08 20.61 3.71
N ASN A 112 -0.91 20.68 2.39
CA ASN A 112 -0.89 19.53 1.50
C ASN A 112 0.14 19.68 0.36
N ASP A 113 1.01 20.68 0.44
CA ASP A 113 2.05 20.91 -0.58
C ASP A 113 3.10 19.80 -0.54
N VAL A 114 3.10 18.96 -1.58
CA VAL A 114 3.98 17.80 -1.70
C VAL A 114 5.47 18.17 -1.78
N TYR A 115 5.79 19.34 -2.32
CA TYR A 115 7.19 19.81 -2.46
C TYR A 115 7.73 20.46 -1.20
N LEU A 116 6.87 20.93 -0.31
CA LEU A 116 7.24 21.54 0.96
C LEU A 116 7.14 20.59 2.15
N SER A 117 6.59 19.38 1.95
CA SER A 117 6.31 18.39 3.00
C SER A 117 7.47 17.49 3.38
N GLU A 118 8.63 17.66 2.77
CA GLU A 118 9.81 16.79 2.96
C GLU A 118 9.50 15.30 2.76
N GLY A 119 8.63 14.99 1.80
CA GLY A 119 8.17 13.64 1.47
C GLY A 119 7.06 13.09 2.36
N GLY A 120 6.67 13.80 3.41
CA GLY A 120 5.62 13.35 4.33
C GLY A 120 4.21 13.39 3.73
N ILE A 121 3.95 14.28 2.78
CA ILE A 121 2.75 14.31 1.95
C ILE A 121 3.18 13.99 0.52
N GLY A 122 2.57 13.01 -0.08
CA GLY A 122 3.04 12.50 -1.36
C GLY A 122 2.14 12.83 -2.55
N HIS A 123 0.87 13.16 -2.33
CA HIS A 123 -0.06 13.68 -3.33
C HIS A 123 -1.06 14.66 -2.71
N LEU A 124 -1.59 15.56 -3.52
CA LEU A 124 -2.37 16.70 -3.02
C LEU A 124 -3.66 16.33 -2.27
N PRO A 125 -4.37 15.22 -2.56
CA PRO A 125 -5.56 14.83 -1.79
C PRO A 125 -5.29 14.45 -0.33
N ASP A 126 -4.03 14.20 0.06
CA ASP A 126 -3.65 13.98 1.46
C ASP A 126 -3.57 15.32 2.19
N LEU A 127 -4.61 15.69 2.91
CA LEU A 127 -4.67 16.92 3.68
C LEU A 127 -4.18 16.69 5.11
N CYS A 128 -3.23 17.50 5.55
CA CYS A 128 -2.57 17.30 6.83
C CYS A 128 -2.88 18.42 7.83
N VAL A 129 -3.39 18.04 8.99
CA VAL A 129 -3.72 18.92 10.12
C VAL A 129 -2.72 18.67 11.26
N THR A 130 -2.17 19.72 11.84
CA THR A 130 -1.23 19.65 12.98
C THR A 130 -1.66 20.60 14.08
N VAL A 131 -1.72 20.10 15.32
CA VAL A 131 -2.13 20.87 16.50
C VAL A 131 -1.03 20.82 17.56
N PRO A 132 -0.54 21.96 18.05
CA PRO A 132 0.41 22.01 19.17
C PRO A 132 -0.27 21.67 20.49
N VAL A 133 0.41 20.92 21.33
CA VAL A 133 0.03 20.58 22.72
C VAL A 133 0.69 21.55 23.68
N PHE A 134 -0.10 22.20 24.50
CA PHE A 134 0.39 23.16 25.48
C PHE A 134 0.36 22.62 26.91
N HIS A 135 1.42 22.90 27.67
CA HIS A 135 1.50 22.73 29.10
C HIS A 135 2.25 23.92 29.69
N ASP A 136 1.68 24.55 30.74
CA ASP A 136 2.23 25.78 31.36
C ASP A 136 2.57 26.91 30.34
N GLY A 137 1.72 27.06 29.32
CA GLY A 137 1.88 28.08 28.29
C GLY A 137 2.99 27.83 27.25
N GLN A 138 3.61 26.65 27.29
CA GLN A 138 4.64 26.23 26.33
C GLN A 138 4.19 25.03 25.51
N VAL A 139 4.62 24.95 24.26
CA VAL A 139 4.41 23.78 23.43
C VAL A 139 5.28 22.63 23.93
N VAL A 140 4.71 21.46 24.16
CA VAL A 140 5.39 20.25 24.66
C VAL A 140 5.32 19.07 23.71
N ALA A 141 4.37 19.08 22.78
CA ALA A 141 4.19 18.02 21.79
C ALA A 141 3.32 18.52 20.63
N PHE A 142 3.10 17.65 19.63
CA PHE A 142 2.16 17.88 18.51
C PHE A 142 1.30 16.64 18.30
N VAL A 143 0.03 16.87 18.00
CA VAL A 143 -0.89 15.87 17.47
C VAL A 143 -1.17 16.19 16.02
N GLN A 144 -1.03 15.20 15.16
CA GLN A 144 -1.17 15.37 13.72
C GLN A 144 -2.14 14.31 13.19
N ALA A 145 -2.96 14.68 12.21
CA ALA A 145 -3.71 13.76 11.38
C ALA A 145 -3.59 14.17 9.91
N PHE A 146 -3.65 13.21 9.03
CA PHE A 146 -3.88 13.47 7.61
C PHE A 146 -4.83 12.42 7.05
N GLY A 147 -5.64 12.80 6.06
CA GLY A 147 -6.56 11.92 5.39
C GLY A 147 -6.62 12.19 3.90
N HIS A 148 -6.93 11.13 3.15
CA HIS A 148 -7.15 11.20 1.72
C HIS A 148 -8.57 11.70 1.44
N HIS A 149 -8.70 12.95 1.04
CA HIS A 149 -10.00 13.57 0.77
C HIS A 149 -10.54 13.20 -0.62
N ASP A 150 -11.89 13.20 -0.76
CA ASP A 150 -12.56 12.77 -1.98
C ASP A 150 -12.19 13.62 -3.20
N ASP A 151 -12.14 14.95 -3.05
CA ASP A 151 -11.86 15.86 -4.16
C ASP A 151 -11.40 17.23 -3.65
N ILE A 152 -10.30 17.71 -4.22
CA ILE A 152 -9.70 19.03 -3.98
C ILE A 152 -9.50 19.83 -5.28
N GLY A 153 -10.25 19.48 -6.35
CA GLY A 153 -10.17 20.12 -7.65
C GLY A 153 -9.27 19.36 -8.63
N GLY A 154 -8.58 20.09 -9.49
CA GLY A 154 -7.74 19.50 -10.52
C GLY A 154 -8.49 19.07 -11.78
N ALA A 155 -7.79 18.36 -12.68
CA ALA A 155 -8.28 18.07 -14.04
C ALA A 155 -9.43 17.06 -14.07
N VAL A 156 -9.50 16.13 -13.13
CA VAL A 156 -10.51 15.06 -13.08
C VAL A 156 -11.22 15.00 -11.74
N PRO A 157 -12.45 14.43 -11.67
CA PRO A 157 -13.09 14.11 -10.40
C PRO A 157 -12.19 13.19 -9.57
N GLY A 158 -12.09 13.52 -8.26
CA GLY A 158 -11.22 12.78 -7.35
C GLY A 158 -9.79 13.27 -7.29
N SER A 159 -9.42 14.31 -8.06
CA SER A 159 -8.12 14.98 -7.97
C SER A 159 -6.90 14.07 -8.24
N MET A 160 -7.10 13.01 -9.00
CA MET A 160 -6.04 12.04 -9.31
C MET A 160 -5.98 11.74 -10.82
N PRO A 161 -5.61 12.75 -11.67
CA PRO A 161 -5.47 12.51 -13.10
C PRO A 161 -4.34 11.51 -13.36
N SER A 162 -4.65 10.44 -14.11
CA SER A 162 -3.72 9.35 -14.41
C SER A 162 -2.62 9.75 -15.40
N ASN A 163 -2.80 10.87 -16.12
CA ASN A 163 -1.93 11.35 -17.17
C ASN A 163 -1.45 12.80 -16.96
N ALA A 164 -1.52 13.30 -15.71
CA ALA A 164 -1.02 14.62 -15.36
C ALA A 164 0.42 14.81 -15.79
N ARG A 165 0.74 16.00 -16.28
CA ARG A 165 2.10 16.42 -16.68
C ARG A 165 2.67 17.49 -15.76
N SER A 166 1.85 17.99 -14.84
CA SER A 166 2.22 18.99 -13.87
C SER A 166 1.39 18.80 -12.60
N VAL A 167 1.97 19.04 -11.44
CA VAL A 167 1.28 19.01 -10.15
C VAL A 167 0.09 19.99 -10.11
N PHE A 168 0.09 21.05 -10.92
CA PHE A 168 -1.04 21.99 -11.03
C PHE A 168 -2.31 21.37 -11.63
N GLU A 169 -2.22 20.24 -12.30
CA GLU A 169 -3.37 19.50 -12.82
C GLU A 169 -4.03 18.62 -11.73
N GLU A 170 -3.33 18.39 -10.61
CA GLU A 170 -3.72 17.42 -9.58
C GLU A 170 -4.64 18.01 -8.50
N GLY A 171 -4.80 19.33 -8.43
CA GLY A 171 -5.70 20.00 -7.50
C GLY A 171 -5.10 21.21 -6.81
N LEU A 172 -5.79 21.63 -5.73
CA LEU A 172 -5.37 22.78 -4.92
C LEU A 172 -4.17 22.39 -4.05
N MET A 173 -3.04 23.05 -4.25
CA MET A 173 -1.83 22.91 -3.44
C MET A 173 -1.75 24.06 -2.44
N VAL A 174 -1.66 23.73 -1.16
CA VAL A 174 -1.65 24.71 -0.06
C VAL A 174 -0.38 24.53 0.77
N PRO A 175 0.49 25.55 0.84
CA PRO A 175 1.65 25.52 1.72
C PRO A 175 1.22 25.53 3.20
N PRO A 176 2.15 25.41 4.16
CA PRO A 176 1.82 25.56 5.57
C PRO A 176 1.07 26.86 5.86
N ILE A 177 -0.11 26.75 6.45
CA ILE A 177 -0.95 27.89 6.88
C ILE A 177 -1.54 27.65 8.25
N LYS A 178 -1.96 28.71 8.94
CA LYS A 178 -2.91 28.61 10.07
C LYS A 178 -4.33 28.41 9.52
N LEU A 179 -4.91 27.23 9.73
CA LEU A 179 -6.30 26.94 9.40
C LEU A 179 -7.24 27.47 10.49
N TRP A 180 -6.81 27.39 11.77
CA TRP A 180 -7.44 28.08 12.89
C TRP A 180 -6.36 28.93 13.60
N ASP A 181 -6.71 30.13 13.98
CA ASP A 181 -5.86 31.06 14.71
C ASP A 181 -6.48 31.34 16.09
N GLU A 182 -5.83 30.87 17.16
CA GLU A 182 -6.33 30.95 18.56
C GLU A 182 -7.78 30.44 18.71
N GLY A 183 -8.12 29.34 18.03
CA GLY A 183 -9.45 28.73 18.05
C GLY A 183 -10.46 29.34 17.07
N VAL A 184 -10.06 30.34 16.27
CA VAL A 184 -10.93 30.97 15.29
C VAL A 184 -10.63 30.44 13.88
N PRO A 185 -11.60 29.76 13.21
CA PRO A 185 -11.41 29.24 11.84
C PRO A 185 -11.07 30.35 10.84
N ASN A 186 -10.07 30.12 10.00
CA ASN A 186 -9.71 30.96 8.87
C ASN A 186 -10.73 30.77 7.73
N ARG A 187 -11.79 31.56 7.76
CA ARG A 187 -12.90 31.48 6.80
C ARG A 187 -12.44 31.67 5.35
N ALA A 188 -11.43 32.52 5.11
CA ALA A 188 -10.94 32.76 3.75
C ALA A 188 -10.29 31.49 3.19
N ALA A 189 -9.40 30.84 3.95
CA ALA A 189 -8.76 29.59 3.55
C ALA A 189 -9.80 28.49 3.30
N LEU A 190 -10.71 28.26 4.25
CA LEU A 190 -11.75 27.24 4.12
C LEU A 190 -12.67 27.49 2.91
N THR A 191 -13.03 28.76 2.64
CA THR A 191 -13.86 29.13 1.47
C THR A 191 -13.11 28.86 0.16
N ILE A 192 -11.80 29.16 0.08
CA ILE A 192 -11.02 28.87 -1.11
C ILE A 192 -10.91 27.34 -1.32
N MET A 193 -10.63 26.59 -0.28
CA MET A 193 -10.48 25.14 -0.37
C MET A 193 -11.80 24.48 -0.82
N THR A 194 -12.91 24.77 -0.15
CA THR A 194 -14.22 24.19 -0.47
C THR A 194 -14.73 24.62 -1.84
N ARG A 195 -14.42 25.85 -2.28
CA ARG A 195 -14.83 26.33 -3.61
C ARG A 195 -14.10 25.62 -4.75
N ASN A 196 -12.90 25.13 -4.51
CA ASN A 196 -12.13 24.37 -5.51
C ASN A 196 -12.51 22.89 -5.57
N SER A 197 -13.21 22.36 -4.58
CA SER A 197 -13.68 20.97 -4.55
C SER A 197 -15.00 20.78 -5.28
N ARG A 198 -15.16 19.63 -5.96
CA ARG A 198 -16.45 19.15 -6.50
C ARG A 198 -17.35 18.56 -5.41
N MET A 199 -16.77 18.28 -4.22
CA MET A 199 -17.42 17.68 -3.05
C MET A 199 -17.26 18.59 -1.81
N PRO A 200 -17.75 19.86 -1.87
CA PRO A 200 -17.43 20.87 -0.87
C PRO A 200 -17.91 20.53 0.54
N ASP A 201 -19.08 19.87 0.66
CA ASP A 201 -19.65 19.50 1.96
C ASP A 201 -18.89 18.35 2.63
N SER A 202 -18.39 17.37 1.83
CA SER A 202 -17.52 16.31 2.33
C SER A 202 -16.20 16.88 2.80
N LEU A 203 -15.55 17.71 1.97
CA LEU A 203 -14.27 18.35 2.29
C LEU A 203 -14.36 19.19 3.58
N ALA A 204 -15.38 20.03 3.71
CA ALA A 204 -15.58 20.85 4.90
C ALA A 204 -15.79 19.99 6.16
N GLY A 205 -16.61 18.94 6.04
CA GLY A 205 -16.91 18.06 7.17
C GLY A 205 -15.73 17.19 7.60
N ASP A 206 -14.92 16.75 6.66
CA ASP A 206 -13.73 15.94 6.96
C ASP A 206 -12.63 16.79 7.60
N LEU A 207 -12.40 18.01 7.11
CA LEU A 207 -11.46 18.94 7.75
C LEU A 207 -11.89 19.30 9.17
N ASP A 208 -13.20 19.53 9.42
CA ASP A 208 -13.73 19.79 10.76
C ASP A 208 -13.51 18.57 11.68
N ALA A 209 -13.71 17.35 11.15
CA ALA A 209 -13.47 16.10 11.88
C ALA A 209 -12.00 15.97 12.30
N GLU A 210 -11.05 16.20 11.38
CA GLU A 210 -9.63 16.12 11.65
C GLU A 210 -9.17 17.21 12.64
N CYS A 211 -9.58 18.46 12.46
CA CYS A 211 -9.26 19.55 13.37
C CYS A 211 -9.78 19.26 14.79
N SER A 212 -11.04 18.86 14.91
CA SER A 212 -11.68 18.59 16.21
C SER A 212 -11.05 17.39 16.91
N ALA A 213 -10.72 16.33 16.15
CA ALA A 213 -10.05 15.15 16.70
C ALA A 213 -8.64 15.45 17.17
N CYS A 214 -7.85 16.21 16.41
CA CYS A 214 -6.51 16.62 16.82
C CYS A 214 -6.52 17.52 18.05
N LEU A 215 -7.48 18.46 18.15
CA LEU A 215 -7.67 19.30 19.34
C LEU A 215 -8.07 18.47 20.57
N MET A 216 -8.91 17.45 20.38
CA MET A 216 -9.25 16.50 21.45
C MET A 216 -8.00 15.72 21.90
N GLY A 217 -7.24 15.18 20.94
CA GLY A 217 -5.98 14.47 21.23
C GLY A 217 -4.97 15.36 21.97
N ALA A 218 -4.85 16.64 21.56
CA ALA A 218 -3.97 17.58 22.23
C ALA A 218 -4.36 17.81 23.69
N ARG A 219 -5.64 17.94 24.00
CA ARG A 219 -6.12 18.01 25.40
C ARG A 219 -5.81 16.74 26.19
N ARG A 220 -6.10 15.59 25.61
CA ARG A 220 -5.82 14.28 26.25
C ARG A 220 -4.33 14.08 26.53
N LEU A 221 -3.49 14.52 25.60
CA LEU A 221 -2.03 14.47 25.81
C LEU A 221 -1.58 15.50 26.85
N GLY A 222 -2.19 16.68 26.91
CA GLY A 222 -1.96 17.68 27.95
C GLY A 222 -2.20 17.14 29.37
N GLU A 223 -3.27 16.36 29.58
CA GLU A 223 -3.59 15.71 30.87
C GLU A 223 -2.45 14.78 31.36
N LEU A 224 -1.65 14.21 30.44
CA LEU A 224 -0.48 13.40 30.80
C LEU A 224 0.60 14.28 31.45
N PHE A 225 0.85 15.46 30.89
CA PHE A 225 1.80 16.43 31.41
C PHE A 225 1.34 17.03 32.75
N ASP A 226 0.04 17.32 32.87
CA ASP A 226 -0.56 17.81 34.12
C ASP A 226 -0.39 16.79 35.26
N ARG A 227 -0.48 15.51 34.94
CA ARG A 227 -0.42 14.44 35.95
C ARG A 227 0.99 14.08 36.38
N TYR A 228 1.95 14.06 35.48
CA TYR A 228 3.28 13.52 35.75
C TYR A 228 4.39 14.57 35.68
N GLY A 229 4.08 15.77 35.18
CA GLY A 229 5.03 16.85 34.98
C GLY A 229 5.85 16.69 33.69
N ARG A 230 6.27 17.80 33.14
CA ARG A 230 6.95 17.89 31.85
C ARG A 230 8.23 17.06 31.80
N GLU A 231 9.12 17.26 32.77
CA GLU A 231 10.43 16.60 32.80
C GLU A 231 10.32 15.06 32.81
N ALA A 232 9.38 14.51 33.58
CA ALA A 232 9.18 13.07 33.67
C ALA A 232 8.62 12.49 32.37
N VAL A 233 7.66 13.18 31.71
CA VAL A 233 7.08 12.75 30.44
C VAL A 233 8.09 12.82 29.30
N GLU A 234 8.88 13.91 29.20
CA GLU A 234 9.94 14.04 28.19
C GLU A 234 11.04 12.98 28.37
N ALA A 235 11.39 12.63 29.61
CA ALA A 235 12.31 11.52 29.88
C ALA A 235 11.76 10.17 29.42
N CYS A 236 10.43 9.94 29.54
CA CYS A 236 9.79 8.76 28.98
C CYS A 236 9.82 8.76 27.45
N PHE A 237 9.61 9.88 26.79
CA PHE A 237 9.72 9.99 25.31
C PHE A 237 11.14 9.60 24.85
N ASP A 238 12.17 10.09 25.54
CA ASP A 238 13.55 9.70 25.23
C ASP A 238 13.80 8.21 25.44
N ALA A 239 13.20 7.62 26.49
CA ALA A 239 13.30 6.20 26.76
C ALA A 239 12.59 5.34 25.68
N ILE A 240 11.39 5.71 25.28
CA ILE A 240 10.61 5.01 24.21
C ILE A 240 11.42 4.98 22.92
N ILE A 241 11.96 6.13 22.48
CA ILE A 241 12.78 6.25 21.28
C ILE A 241 14.06 5.42 21.39
N SER A 242 14.77 5.52 22.53
CA SER A 242 16.01 4.78 22.77
C SER A 242 15.79 3.27 22.78
N ASN A 243 14.68 2.81 23.38
CA ASN A 243 14.30 1.39 23.39
C ASN A 243 14.10 0.84 21.97
N THR A 244 13.42 1.60 21.11
CA THR A 244 13.26 1.22 19.69
C THR A 244 14.62 1.15 18.99
N THR A 245 15.48 2.16 19.17
CA THR A 245 16.82 2.19 18.58
C THR A 245 17.64 0.96 18.97
N GLU A 246 17.69 0.65 20.25
CA GLU A 246 18.47 -0.49 20.76
C GLU A 246 17.89 -1.83 20.30
N THR A 247 16.57 -1.96 20.32
CA THR A 247 15.88 -3.18 19.87
C THR A 247 16.13 -3.44 18.40
N PHE A 248 15.96 -2.43 17.54
CA PHE A 248 16.23 -2.57 16.11
C PHE A 248 17.69 -2.91 15.86
N ARG A 249 18.63 -2.22 16.48
CA ARG A 249 20.08 -2.49 16.33
C ARG A 249 20.42 -3.93 16.70
N ARG A 250 19.99 -4.39 17.88
CA ARG A 250 20.38 -5.68 18.45
C ARG A 250 19.62 -6.86 17.85
N GLU A 251 18.31 -6.73 17.65
CA GLU A 251 17.46 -7.87 17.30
C GLU A 251 17.21 -8.02 15.81
N LEU A 252 17.31 -6.94 15.04
CA LEU A 252 17.01 -6.96 13.62
C LEU A 252 18.26 -6.73 12.76
N LEU A 253 18.92 -5.59 12.92
CA LEU A 253 20.02 -5.22 12.04
C LEU A 253 21.20 -6.16 12.18
N ALA A 254 21.49 -6.67 13.37
CA ALA A 254 22.54 -7.66 13.62
C ALA A 254 22.38 -8.97 12.82
N LYS A 255 21.21 -9.21 12.22
CA LYS A 255 20.95 -10.39 11.37
C LYS A 255 21.23 -10.16 9.90
N ILE A 256 21.45 -8.92 9.49
CA ILE A 256 21.81 -8.62 8.11
C ILE A 256 23.32 -8.82 7.96
N PRO A 257 23.79 -9.68 7.03
CA PRO A 257 25.22 -9.84 6.78
C PRO A 257 25.88 -8.51 6.41
N GLU A 258 27.09 -8.27 6.93
CA GLU A 258 27.91 -7.12 6.55
C GLU A 258 28.26 -7.15 5.07
N GLY A 259 28.39 -5.97 4.48
CA GLY A 259 28.75 -5.82 3.07
C GLY A 259 27.81 -4.93 2.30
N THR A 260 27.87 -5.01 0.98
CA THR A 260 27.07 -4.21 0.07
C THR A 260 26.18 -5.11 -0.77
N HIS A 261 24.89 -4.84 -0.74
CA HIS A 261 23.84 -5.58 -1.44
C HIS A 261 23.06 -4.65 -2.35
N VAL A 262 22.74 -5.10 -3.56
CA VAL A 262 22.05 -4.27 -4.57
C VAL A 262 20.81 -5.00 -5.07
N TRP A 263 19.74 -4.26 -5.24
CA TRP A 263 18.50 -4.73 -5.86
C TRP A 263 17.82 -3.58 -6.59
N GLU A 264 17.05 -3.91 -7.62
CA GLU A 264 16.20 -2.94 -8.31
C GLU A 264 14.85 -3.55 -8.68
N ASP A 265 13.82 -2.74 -8.65
CA ASP A 265 12.49 -3.07 -9.12
C ASP A 265 11.92 -1.91 -9.96
N TYR A 266 10.74 -2.08 -10.52
CA TYR A 266 10.27 -1.22 -11.59
C TYR A 266 8.80 -0.86 -11.42
N ALA A 267 8.46 0.39 -11.69
CA ALA A 267 7.12 0.75 -12.14
C ALA A 267 7.04 0.58 -13.67
N GLU A 268 5.86 0.24 -14.18
CA GLU A 268 5.70 -0.26 -15.56
C GLU A 268 5.28 0.80 -16.56
N HIS A 269 4.71 1.91 -16.09
CA HIS A 269 4.30 3.06 -16.92
C HIS A 269 4.03 4.28 -16.04
N ASP A 270 3.99 5.45 -16.66
CA ASP A 270 3.75 6.74 -16.00
C ASP A 270 2.44 7.43 -16.41
N GLY A 271 1.59 6.78 -17.21
CA GLY A 271 0.34 7.33 -17.71
C GLY A 271 0.48 8.31 -18.89
N VAL A 272 1.69 8.69 -19.27
CA VAL A 272 1.98 9.65 -20.35
C VAL A 272 2.76 9.01 -21.47
N ASP A 273 3.87 8.37 -21.16
CA ASP A 273 4.68 7.65 -22.15
C ASP A 273 4.15 6.21 -22.32
N SER A 274 4.60 5.53 -23.38
CA SER A 274 4.33 4.10 -23.56
C SER A 274 4.91 3.30 -22.39
N PRO A 275 4.32 2.15 -22.03
CA PRO A 275 4.84 1.29 -20.96
C PRO A 275 6.33 0.99 -21.15
N ARG A 276 7.08 1.19 -20.06
CA ARG A 276 8.51 0.93 -19.96
C ARG A 276 8.92 0.74 -18.52
N LEU A 277 10.09 0.19 -18.29
CA LEU A 277 10.64 0.04 -16.96
C LEU A 277 11.13 1.38 -16.41
N HIS A 278 10.52 1.83 -15.31
CA HIS A 278 10.99 2.95 -14.50
C HIS A 278 11.69 2.38 -13.27
N THR A 279 13.01 2.35 -13.32
CA THR A 279 13.88 1.68 -12.34
C THR A 279 13.87 2.42 -11.00
N GLN A 280 13.72 1.66 -9.92
CA GLN A 280 13.97 2.06 -8.55
C GLN A 280 15.07 1.17 -8.00
N ARG A 281 16.25 1.74 -7.80
CA ARG A 281 17.46 1.03 -7.39
C ARG A 281 17.79 1.34 -5.95
N MET A 282 18.24 0.34 -5.21
CA MET A 282 18.71 0.47 -3.85
C MET A 282 20.04 -0.29 -3.68
N THR A 283 21.04 0.40 -3.17
CA THR A 283 22.27 -0.19 -2.67
C THR A 283 22.26 -0.09 -1.16
N LEU A 284 22.23 -1.23 -0.48
CA LEU A 284 22.28 -1.32 0.99
C LEU A 284 23.70 -1.68 1.41
N THR A 285 24.34 -0.82 2.16
CA THR A 285 25.63 -1.11 2.81
C THR A 285 25.41 -1.31 4.30
N VAL A 286 25.93 -2.41 4.83
CA VAL A 286 25.79 -2.83 6.24
C VAL A 286 27.17 -2.88 6.88
N ASP A 287 27.36 -2.11 7.95
CA ASP A 287 28.54 -2.10 8.80
C ASP A 287 28.12 -1.99 10.27
N HIS A 288 28.14 -3.11 11.00
CA HIS A 288 27.71 -3.17 12.39
C HIS A 288 28.63 -2.39 13.35
N SER A 289 29.86 -2.13 12.94
CA SER A 289 30.84 -1.38 13.73
C SER A 289 30.64 0.15 13.62
N ALA A 290 29.93 0.61 12.59
CA ALA A 290 29.67 2.01 12.36
C ALA A 290 28.63 2.58 13.33
N PRO A 291 28.72 3.86 13.71
CA PRO A 291 27.66 4.54 14.48
C PRO A 291 26.29 4.45 13.79
N VAL A 292 26.25 4.57 12.46
CA VAL A 292 25.08 4.36 11.61
C VAL A 292 25.29 3.07 10.82
N PRO A 293 24.66 1.95 11.22
CA PRO A 293 24.95 0.63 10.67
C PRO A 293 24.41 0.38 9.28
N LEU A 294 23.41 1.15 8.82
CA LEU A 294 22.82 0.99 7.50
C LEU A 294 23.00 2.25 6.65
N VAL A 295 23.50 2.10 5.44
CA VAL A 295 23.49 3.13 4.41
C VAL A 295 22.64 2.64 3.26
N ILE A 296 21.57 3.38 2.93
CA ILE A 296 20.67 3.12 1.80
C ILE A 296 20.96 4.18 0.73
N ASP A 297 21.46 3.76 -0.42
CA ASP A 297 21.79 4.61 -1.55
C ASP A 297 20.85 4.31 -2.72
N PHE A 298 20.14 5.34 -3.19
CA PHE A 298 19.19 5.26 -4.30
C PHE A 298 19.78 5.68 -5.65
N THR A 299 21.10 5.88 -5.74
CA THR A 299 21.79 6.21 -7.00
C THR A 299 21.52 5.14 -8.05
N GLY A 300 21.16 5.57 -9.26
CA GLY A 300 20.76 4.68 -10.36
C GLY A 300 19.23 4.53 -10.52
N THR A 301 18.43 5.18 -9.65
CA THR A 301 16.99 5.34 -9.89
C THR A 301 16.76 6.18 -11.14
N SER A 302 15.74 5.79 -11.93
CA SER A 302 15.40 6.43 -13.21
C SER A 302 15.19 7.95 -13.09
N PRO A 303 15.45 8.69 -14.16
CA PRO A 303 15.04 10.10 -14.29
C PRO A 303 13.56 10.28 -13.95
N GLN A 304 13.17 11.51 -13.53
CA GLN A 304 11.77 11.82 -13.27
C GLN A 304 10.88 11.47 -14.45
N ALA A 305 9.72 10.91 -14.17
CA ALA A 305 8.71 10.59 -15.15
C ALA A 305 7.99 11.86 -15.63
N LYS A 306 7.48 11.83 -16.85
CA LYS A 306 6.62 12.90 -17.36
C LYS A 306 5.24 12.87 -16.73
N GLY A 307 4.78 11.68 -16.36
CA GLY A 307 3.51 11.43 -15.72
C GLY A 307 3.60 11.37 -14.19
N PRO A 308 2.47 11.16 -13.50
CA PRO A 308 2.30 11.46 -12.09
C PRO A 308 2.90 10.46 -11.10
N ILE A 309 3.83 9.59 -11.51
CA ILE A 309 4.42 8.57 -10.62
C ILE A 309 5.59 9.07 -9.76
N ASN A 310 6.01 10.33 -9.90
CA ASN A 310 7.14 10.87 -9.13
C ASN A 310 6.78 11.02 -7.65
N HIS A 311 7.74 10.79 -6.77
CA HIS A 311 7.60 11.05 -5.35
C HIS A 311 8.40 12.29 -4.95
N ALA A 312 7.69 13.39 -4.73
CA ALA A 312 8.32 14.66 -4.39
C ALA A 312 8.88 14.61 -2.96
N GLY A 313 10.06 15.15 -2.78
CA GLY A 313 10.69 15.34 -1.49
C GLY A 313 12.13 15.81 -1.67
N ASP A 314 12.43 17.00 -1.22
CA ASP A 314 13.79 17.38 -0.88
C ASP A 314 14.01 16.88 0.55
N TYR A 315 14.38 15.62 0.64
CA TYR A 315 14.63 15.01 1.94
C TYR A 315 15.97 15.51 2.47
N ALA A 316 15.97 16.46 3.39
CA ALA A 316 17.22 16.91 4.00
C ALA A 316 18.02 15.72 4.55
N ASP A 317 17.34 14.82 5.29
CA ASP A 317 17.95 13.63 5.89
C ASP A 317 17.17 12.34 5.65
N GLY A 318 16.15 12.38 4.81
CA GLY A 318 15.30 11.22 4.52
C GLY A 318 14.48 10.72 5.71
N VAL A 319 14.18 11.56 6.68
CA VAL A 319 13.52 11.19 7.95
C VAL A 319 12.20 10.47 7.71
N PHE A 320 11.40 10.94 6.76
CA PHE A 320 10.16 10.26 6.39
C PHE A 320 10.44 8.86 5.85
N LEU A 321 11.31 8.71 4.84
CA LEU A 321 11.60 7.42 4.21
C LEU A 321 12.26 6.43 5.16
N LYS A 322 13.10 6.87 6.10
CA LYS A 322 13.69 6.01 7.13
C LYS A 322 12.59 5.32 7.95
N LYS A 323 11.60 6.07 8.38
CA LYS A 323 10.44 5.54 9.11
C LYS A 323 9.51 4.73 8.21
N TRP A 324 9.30 5.16 6.97
CA TRP A 324 8.47 4.48 6.00
C TRP A 324 8.98 3.08 5.62
N LEU A 325 10.29 2.94 5.44
CA LEU A 325 10.92 1.66 5.07
C LEU A 325 11.16 0.73 6.26
N ALA A 326 11.32 1.26 7.47
CA ALA A 326 11.68 0.49 8.65
C ALA A 326 10.71 -0.67 9.01
N PRO A 327 9.39 -0.63 8.75
CA PRO A 327 8.51 -1.76 8.97
C PRO A 327 8.94 -3.05 8.27
N ILE A 328 9.61 -2.96 7.11
CA ILE A 328 10.15 -4.13 6.39
C ILE A 328 11.21 -4.85 7.21
N LEU A 329 12.03 -4.12 7.98
CA LEU A 329 13.05 -4.70 8.85
C LEU A 329 12.47 -5.63 9.93
N ARG A 330 11.22 -5.44 10.31
CA ARG A 330 10.53 -6.30 11.30
C ARG A 330 10.47 -7.76 10.85
N ASN A 331 10.46 -8.04 9.54
CA ASN A 331 10.51 -9.40 9.00
C ASN A 331 11.80 -10.16 9.35
N LEU A 332 12.81 -9.47 9.86
CA LEU A 332 14.03 -10.08 10.39
C LEU A 332 13.87 -10.63 11.82
N ALA A 333 12.74 -10.37 12.50
CA ALA A 333 12.45 -10.93 13.80
C ALA A 333 12.46 -12.48 13.77
N ASP A 334 12.74 -13.11 14.91
CA ASP A 334 12.87 -14.58 14.98
C ASP A 334 11.52 -15.29 14.83
N THR A 335 10.45 -14.64 15.31
CA THR A 335 9.10 -15.19 15.25
C THR A 335 8.08 -14.14 14.81
N PRO A 336 6.92 -14.59 14.26
CA PRO A 336 5.82 -13.69 13.90
C PRO A 336 5.28 -12.88 15.09
N GLU A 337 5.23 -13.49 16.29
CA GLU A 337 4.77 -12.82 17.49
C GLU A 337 5.70 -11.67 17.84
N ARG A 338 7.03 -11.91 17.80
CA ARG A 338 8.02 -10.85 18.03
C ARG A 338 7.93 -9.75 16.97
N MET A 339 7.72 -10.10 15.71
CA MET A 339 7.49 -9.12 14.63
C MET A 339 6.30 -8.20 14.91
N ALA A 340 5.22 -8.76 15.47
CA ALA A 340 4.01 -8.00 15.79
C ALA A 340 4.19 -7.05 16.99
N GLU A 341 5.11 -7.36 17.89
CA GLU A 341 5.42 -6.54 19.08
C GLU A 341 6.33 -5.34 18.80
N LEU A 342 6.98 -5.31 17.63
CA LEU A 342 7.95 -4.27 17.30
C LEU A 342 7.27 -3.05 16.70
N ASP A 343 7.38 -1.92 17.37
CA ASP A 343 6.92 -0.62 16.87
C ASP A 343 8.01 0.12 16.09
N VAL A 344 7.59 0.98 15.17
CA VAL A 344 8.47 1.83 14.35
C VAL A 344 8.17 3.28 14.66
N ASN A 345 9.00 3.90 15.48
CA ASN A 345 8.96 5.34 15.80
C ASN A 345 10.26 6.04 15.36
N GLU A 346 10.53 7.23 15.85
CA GLU A 346 11.75 7.99 15.53
C GLU A 346 13.05 7.25 15.86
N GLY A 347 13.01 6.25 16.74
CA GLY A 347 14.18 5.45 17.14
C GLY A 347 14.89 4.71 16.01
N VAL A 348 14.25 4.53 14.86
CA VAL A 348 14.88 3.92 13.68
C VAL A 348 15.77 4.91 12.90
N VAL A 349 15.50 6.22 13.02
CA VAL A 349 16.15 7.26 12.22
C VAL A 349 17.67 7.30 12.40
N PRO A 350 18.25 7.24 13.63
CA PRO A 350 19.68 7.27 13.82
C PRO A 350 20.41 6.00 13.32
N LEU A 351 19.69 4.97 12.96
CA LEU A 351 20.26 3.69 12.49
C LEU A 351 20.50 3.67 10.98
N ILE A 352 19.94 4.63 10.25
CA ILE A 352 19.89 4.61 8.78
C ILE A 352 20.41 5.95 8.24
N GLU A 353 21.41 5.91 7.37
CA GLU A 353 21.79 7.00 6.48
C GLU A 353 21.12 6.78 5.12
N MET A 354 20.59 7.84 4.51
CA MET A 354 20.05 7.77 3.15
C MET A 354 20.84 8.68 2.22
N ARG A 355 21.13 8.16 1.02
CA ARG A 355 21.76 8.89 -0.07
C ARG A 355 20.82 8.94 -1.26
N PHE A 356 20.47 10.15 -1.65
CA PHE A 356 19.55 10.39 -2.76
C PHE A 356 20.34 10.68 -4.05
N PRO A 357 19.77 10.31 -5.22
CA PRO A 357 20.33 10.72 -6.51
C PRO A 357 20.21 12.25 -6.66
N GLU A 358 20.88 12.78 -7.66
CA GLU A 358 20.73 14.20 -8.05
C GLU A 358 19.26 14.52 -8.36
N LYS A 359 18.91 15.82 -8.30
CA LYS A 359 17.56 16.29 -8.65
C LYS A 359 17.18 15.92 -10.09
N GLY A 360 15.91 15.61 -10.29
CA GLY A 360 15.38 15.21 -11.59
C GLY A 360 15.25 13.69 -11.75
N THR A 361 15.09 12.96 -10.65
CA THR A 361 14.75 11.52 -10.66
C THR A 361 13.36 11.26 -10.07
N LEU A 362 12.90 10.01 -10.13
CA LEU A 362 11.62 9.59 -9.54
C LEU A 362 11.48 9.92 -8.05
N LEU A 363 12.60 9.95 -7.32
CA LEU A 363 12.65 10.23 -5.87
C LEU A 363 13.01 11.68 -5.55
N THR A 364 13.50 12.42 -6.50
CA THR A 364 13.95 13.82 -6.34
C THR A 364 13.46 14.67 -7.52
N PRO A 365 12.16 14.63 -7.85
CA PRO A 365 11.65 15.34 -9.02
C PRO A 365 11.78 16.85 -8.86
N ILE A 366 11.94 17.53 -9.98
CA ILE A 366 11.99 19.00 -10.05
C ILE A 366 10.57 19.54 -10.19
N PHE A 367 10.20 20.49 -9.32
CA PHE A 367 8.93 21.20 -9.44
C PHE A 367 8.77 21.80 -10.86
N PRO A 368 7.62 21.68 -11.52
CA PRO A 368 6.33 21.18 -11.02
C PRO A 368 5.97 19.75 -11.52
N ALA A 369 6.89 18.80 -11.45
CA ALA A 369 6.58 17.41 -11.86
C ALA A 369 5.34 16.86 -11.14
N PRO A 370 4.47 16.10 -11.81
CA PRO A 370 3.26 15.58 -11.20
C PRO A 370 3.55 14.37 -10.28
N THR A 371 2.69 14.15 -9.28
CA THR A 371 2.96 13.25 -8.16
C THR A 371 1.80 12.36 -7.72
N ASN A 372 0.58 12.53 -8.24
CA ASN A 372 -0.60 11.92 -7.61
C ASN A 372 -0.56 10.38 -7.57
N ALA A 373 0.08 9.72 -8.54
CA ALA A 373 0.30 8.27 -8.57
C ALA A 373 1.67 7.87 -7.96
N ARG A 374 2.24 8.69 -7.10
CA ARG A 374 3.52 8.45 -6.39
C ARG A 374 3.61 7.09 -5.71
N THR A 375 2.47 6.48 -5.43
CA THR A 375 2.38 5.16 -4.81
C THR A 375 3.11 4.09 -5.61
N PHE A 376 3.23 4.25 -6.93
CA PHE A 376 4.03 3.36 -7.79
C PHE A 376 5.52 3.40 -7.47
N VAL A 377 5.97 4.46 -6.83
CA VAL A 377 7.35 4.62 -6.37
C VAL A 377 7.48 4.34 -4.88
N ILE A 378 6.74 5.03 -4.03
CA ILE A 378 6.92 4.94 -2.58
C ILE A 378 6.58 3.56 -1.99
N LEU A 379 5.55 2.89 -2.51
CA LEU A 379 5.20 1.53 -2.09
C LEU A 379 6.15 0.50 -2.70
N ARG A 380 6.62 0.75 -3.93
CA ARG A 380 7.62 -0.10 -4.57
C ARG A 380 8.93 -0.15 -3.78
N LEU A 381 9.34 0.95 -3.14
CA LEU A 381 10.54 0.96 -2.29
C LEU A 381 10.47 -0.04 -1.13
N LEU A 382 9.28 -0.38 -0.63
CA LEU A 382 9.13 -1.45 0.37
C LEU A 382 9.54 -2.80 -0.23
N GLY A 383 9.06 -3.10 -1.44
CA GLY A 383 9.47 -4.29 -2.20
C GLY A 383 10.96 -4.27 -2.54
N VAL A 384 11.51 -3.10 -2.92
CA VAL A 384 12.96 -2.97 -3.21
C VAL A 384 13.79 -3.27 -1.97
N LEU A 385 13.41 -2.77 -0.79
CA LEU A 385 14.11 -3.09 0.46
C LEU A 385 13.94 -4.57 0.83
N ALA A 386 12.75 -5.14 0.67
CA ALA A 386 12.53 -6.57 0.89
C ALA A 386 13.40 -7.43 -0.04
N GLY A 387 13.52 -7.05 -1.31
CA GLY A 387 14.34 -7.75 -2.30
C GLY A 387 15.85 -7.70 -1.97
N VAL A 388 16.38 -6.52 -1.62
CA VAL A 388 17.80 -6.41 -1.25
C VAL A 388 18.12 -7.19 0.02
N LEU A 389 17.20 -7.19 1.00
CA LEU A 389 17.33 -7.97 2.22
C LEU A 389 17.19 -9.48 1.96
N ALA A 390 16.31 -9.90 1.04
CA ALA A 390 16.18 -11.30 0.64
C ALA A 390 17.48 -11.82 0.06
N LYS A 391 18.16 -11.03 -0.81
CA LYS A 391 19.51 -11.36 -1.30
C LYS A 391 20.51 -11.47 -0.16
N ALA A 392 20.57 -10.47 0.71
CA ALA A 392 21.52 -10.43 1.81
C ALA A 392 21.36 -11.62 2.77
N THR A 393 20.11 -12.05 3.04
CA THR A 393 19.79 -13.06 4.05
C THR A 393 19.52 -14.46 3.47
N GLY A 394 19.77 -14.68 2.17
CA GLY A 394 19.50 -15.97 1.53
C GLY A 394 18.01 -16.34 1.49
N GLY A 395 17.13 -15.37 1.31
CA GLY A 395 15.69 -15.57 1.15
C GLY A 395 14.86 -15.42 2.43
N ARG A 396 15.44 -15.00 3.55
CA ARG A 396 14.68 -14.82 4.81
C ARG A 396 13.88 -13.52 4.84
N MET A 397 13.18 -13.23 3.73
CA MET A 397 12.24 -12.11 3.58
C MET A 397 11.01 -12.60 2.83
N PRO A 398 9.85 -11.95 2.98
CA PRO A 398 8.71 -12.28 2.16
C PRO A 398 8.98 -12.01 0.68
N ALA A 399 8.29 -12.73 -0.19
CA ALA A 399 8.17 -12.40 -1.60
C ALA A 399 7.44 -11.07 -1.79
N ASP A 400 7.38 -10.58 -3.02
CA ASP A 400 6.72 -9.30 -3.32
C ASP A 400 5.22 -9.35 -3.05
N GLN A 401 4.70 -8.21 -2.68
CA GLN A 401 3.30 -8.03 -2.34
C GLN A 401 2.63 -7.02 -3.27
N GLU A 402 1.33 -7.00 -3.25
CA GLU A 402 0.55 -5.99 -3.92
C GLU A 402 0.96 -4.58 -3.49
N THR A 403 0.71 -3.63 -4.36
CA THR A 403 0.75 -2.19 -4.08
C THR A 403 -0.66 -1.61 -4.10
N ILE A 404 -0.79 -0.29 -4.02
CA ILE A 404 -2.11 0.32 -3.95
C ILE A 404 -2.87 0.22 -5.28
N ARG A 405 -4.20 0.04 -5.20
CA ARG A 405 -5.14 -0.01 -6.30
C ARG A 405 -6.32 0.89 -5.99
N TYR A 406 -6.33 2.06 -6.59
CA TYR A 406 -7.53 2.88 -6.61
C TYR A 406 -8.34 2.53 -7.86
N THR A 407 -9.58 2.12 -7.65
CA THR A 407 -10.57 2.01 -8.71
C THR A 407 -11.80 2.81 -8.34
N GLY A 408 -12.51 3.32 -9.31
CA GLY A 408 -13.70 4.08 -9.04
C GLY A 408 -14.60 4.26 -10.24
N VAL A 409 -15.79 4.74 -9.94
CA VAL A 409 -16.78 5.13 -10.94
C VAL A 409 -17.38 6.47 -10.54
N TYR A 410 -17.66 7.32 -11.51
CA TYR A 410 -18.31 8.60 -11.30
C TYR A 410 -19.32 8.90 -12.40
N GLY A 411 -20.27 9.76 -12.10
CA GLY A 411 -21.36 10.13 -13.02
C GLY A 411 -22.55 10.71 -12.27
N ASP A 412 -23.75 10.53 -12.83
CA ASP A 412 -24.99 10.97 -12.20
C ASP A 412 -25.68 9.80 -11.48
N GLY A 413 -26.07 10.03 -10.24
CA GLY A 413 -26.86 9.12 -9.42
C GLY A 413 -28.27 8.89 -9.97
N LEU A 414 -29.04 7.99 -9.33
CA LEU A 414 -30.42 7.71 -9.75
C LEU A 414 -31.34 8.92 -9.64
N ASP A 415 -31.03 9.85 -8.76
CA ASP A 415 -31.73 11.13 -8.57
C ASP A 415 -31.17 12.27 -9.44
N GLY A 416 -30.12 12.00 -10.24
CA GLY A 416 -29.46 12.99 -11.08
C GLY A 416 -28.40 13.83 -10.35
N THR A 417 -28.11 13.55 -9.08
CA THR A 417 -27.00 14.21 -8.38
C THR A 417 -25.66 13.61 -8.82
N PRO A 418 -24.62 14.43 -9.04
CA PRO A 418 -23.29 13.92 -9.31
C PRO A 418 -22.78 13.04 -8.16
N TYR A 419 -22.12 11.93 -8.48
CA TYR A 419 -21.45 11.08 -7.51
C TYR A 419 -20.03 10.75 -7.93
N LEU A 420 -19.23 10.47 -6.93
CA LEU A 420 -17.89 9.88 -7.06
C LEU A 420 -17.80 8.73 -6.06
N MET A 421 -17.54 7.52 -6.56
CA MET A 421 -17.22 6.36 -5.76
C MET A 421 -15.77 5.99 -6.07
N ARG A 422 -14.95 5.91 -5.04
CA ARG A 422 -13.60 5.37 -5.13
C ARG A 422 -13.37 4.42 -3.98
N GLU A 423 -12.56 3.42 -4.21
CA GLU A 423 -12.08 2.56 -3.14
C GLU A 423 -10.66 2.08 -3.41
N VAL A 424 -9.94 1.83 -2.33
CA VAL A 424 -8.68 1.10 -2.36
C VAL A 424 -9.01 -0.38 -2.28
N LEU A 425 -8.52 -1.17 -3.24
CA LEU A 425 -8.69 -2.62 -3.22
C LEU A 425 -7.40 -3.28 -2.75
N GLY A 426 -7.51 -4.21 -1.83
CA GLY A 426 -6.40 -5.06 -1.40
C GLY A 426 -6.00 -6.07 -2.46
N GLY A 427 -4.85 -6.66 -2.28
CA GLY A 427 -4.34 -7.77 -3.08
C GLY A 427 -3.64 -8.80 -2.20
N GLY A 428 -2.91 -9.72 -2.79
CA GLY A 428 -2.19 -10.75 -2.05
C GLY A 428 -0.90 -10.23 -1.43
N SER A 429 -0.60 -10.61 -0.18
CA SER A 429 0.76 -10.44 0.36
C SER A 429 1.70 -11.51 -0.17
N GLY A 430 3.00 -11.24 -0.18
CA GLY A 430 4.01 -12.24 -0.54
C GLY A 430 4.02 -13.43 0.42
N GLY A 431 4.29 -14.62 -0.12
CA GLY A 431 4.61 -15.80 0.68
C GLY A 431 5.81 -15.51 1.57
N ARG A 432 5.80 -16.02 2.80
CA ARG A 432 6.84 -15.79 3.80
C ARG A 432 7.71 -17.04 3.93
N TRP A 433 8.88 -16.91 4.46
CA TRP A 433 9.77 -18.04 4.68
C TRP A 433 9.24 -19.09 5.69
N TYR A 434 8.11 -18.78 6.37
CA TYR A 434 7.48 -19.62 7.39
C TYR A 434 5.95 -19.79 7.23
N ALA A 435 5.31 -19.10 6.30
CA ALA A 435 3.85 -19.15 6.11
C ALA A 435 3.42 -18.67 4.73
N ASP A 436 2.24 -19.07 4.30
CA ASP A 436 1.56 -18.52 3.14
C ASP A 436 1.34 -17.01 3.27
N GLY A 437 1.26 -16.33 2.14
CA GLY A 437 0.81 -14.95 2.07
C GLY A 437 -0.65 -14.83 2.46
N GLU A 438 -1.01 -13.70 3.06
CA GLU A 438 -2.37 -13.35 3.41
C GLU A 438 -3.15 -12.90 2.18
N ASP A 439 -4.41 -13.34 2.10
CA ASP A 439 -5.29 -13.01 0.99
C ASP A 439 -5.88 -11.61 1.19
N THR A 440 -6.00 -10.83 0.11
CA THR A 440 -6.72 -9.55 0.05
C THR A 440 -6.33 -8.52 1.12
N ILE A 441 -5.04 -8.40 1.40
CA ILE A 441 -4.54 -7.40 2.35
C ILE A 441 -4.54 -6.00 1.73
N HIS A 442 -4.61 -4.98 2.57
CA HIS A 442 -4.35 -3.60 2.19
C HIS A 442 -2.94 -3.17 2.60
N VAL A 443 -2.19 -2.59 1.66
CA VAL A 443 -0.86 -2.01 1.95
C VAL A 443 -0.96 -0.79 2.85
N VAL A 444 -2.03 -0.01 2.68
CA VAL A 444 -2.35 1.09 3.60
C VAL A 444 -2.93 0.48 4.87
N PRO A 445 -2.24 0.53 6.01
CA PRO A 445 -2.72 -0.07 7.25
C PRO A 445 -4.12 0.42 7.62
N ASP A 446 -4.94 -0.48 8.16
CA ASP A 446 -6.32 -0.23 8.59
C ASP A 446 -7.31 0.21 7.50
N SER A 447 -6.89 0.34 6.23
CA SER A 447 -7.83 0.57 5.12
C SER A 447 -8.79 -0.61 4.96
N ARG A 448 -10.02 -0.31 4.57
CA ARG A 448 -11.13 -1.27 4.48
C ARG A 448 -11.84 -1.16 3.16
N ASN A 449 -12.44 -2.27 2.72
CA ASN A 449 -13.40 -2.21 1.63
C ASN A 449 -14.68 -1.51 2.08
N ILE A 450 -15.27 -0.75 1.18
CA ILE A 450 -16.61 -0.15 1.41
C ILE A 450 -17.62 -1.28 1.49
N PRO A 451 -18.46 -1.35 2.55
CA PRO A 451 -19.49 -2.38 2.68
C PRO A 451 -20.45 -2.37 1.47
N VAL A 452 -20.78 -3.56 0.97
CA VAL A 452 -21.57 -3.72 -0.26
C VAL A 452 -22.94 -3.05 -0.13
N GLU A 453 -23.62 -3.24 1.01
CA GLU A 453 -24.94 -2.68 1.29
C GLU A 453 -24.91 -1.15 1.29
N PHE A 454 -23.85 -0.58 1.83
CA PHE A 454 -23.65 0.86 1.82
C PHE A 454 -23.37 1.37 0.39
N ALA A 455 -22.50 0.68 -0.35
CA ALA A 455 -22.15 1.04 -1.71
C ALA A 455 -23.37 1.01 -2.65
N GLU A 456 -24.15 -0.07 -2.63
CA GLU A 456 -25.37 -0.24 -3.44
C GLU A 456 -26.50 0.71 -3.06
N SER A 457 -26.55 1.16 -1.80
CA SER A 457 -27.55 2.15 -1.36
C SER A 457 -27.24 3.57 -1.82
N ARG A 458 -25.97 3.87 -2.12
CA ARG A 458 -25.51 5.22 -2.47
C ARG A 458 -25.27 5.44 -3.95
N TRP A 459 -24.76 4.40 -4.63
CA TRP A 459 -24.29 4.54 -6.01
C TRP A 459 -25.05 3.64 -6.96
N PRO A 460 -25.21 4.03 -8.22
CA PRO A 460 -26.04 3.32 -9.17
C PRO A 460 -25.36 2.10 -9.78
N PHE A 461 -24.92 1.17 -8.94
CA PHE A 461 -24.41 -0.13 -9.37
C PHE A 461 -24.85 -1.24 -8.41
N ARG A 462 -24.64 -2.49 -8.82
CA ARG A 462 -24.83 -3.69 -8.03
C ARG A 462 -23.53 -4.48 -7.98
N VAL A 463 -23.15 -4.96 -6.81
CA VAL A 463 -22.04 -5.90 -6.64
C VAL A 463 -22.53 -7.31 -6.92
N GLU A 464 -22.17 -7.88 -8.07
CA GLU A 464 -22.60 -9.23 -8.45
C GLU A 464 -21.66 -10.31 -7.92
N ARG A 465 -20.41 -9.95 -7.67
CA ARG A 465 -19.41 -10.84 -7.11
C ARG A 465 -18.43 -10.05 -6.24
N LEU A 466 -18.09 -10.64 -5.12
CA LEU A 466 -16.95 -10.26 -4.29
C LEU A 466 -16.36 -11.55 -3.71
N GLY A 467 -15.15 -11.88 -4.09
CA GLY A 467 -14.49 -13.10 -3.67
C GLY A 467 -12.98 -13.05 -3.90
N LEU A 468 -12.32 -14.18 -3.67
CA LEU A 468 -10.90 -14.33 -3.96
C LEU A 468 -10.70 -14.63 -5.45
N ALA A 469 -9.65 -14.04 -6.04
CA ALA A 469 -9.20 -14.35 -7.39
C ALA A 469 -8.40 -15.65 -7.35
N ARG A 470 -9.04 -16.75 -7.76
CA ARG A 470 -8.42 -18.08 -7.81
C ARG A 470 -7.14 -18.05 -8.65
N ASP A 471 -6.10 -18.77 -8.24
CA ASP A 471 -4.78 -18.87 -8.89
C ASP A 471 -4.04 -17.54 -9.02
N SER A 472 -4.47 -16.48 -8.36
CA SER A 472 -3.76 -15.19 -8.44
C SER A 472 -2.48 -15.17 -7.61
N GLY A 473 -2.42 -15.88 -6.48
CA GLY A 473 -1.23 -15.97 -5.64
C GLY A 473 -0.12 -16.81 -6.28
N GLY A 474 1.10 -16.31 -6.27
CA GLY A 474 2.27 -16.98 -6.83
C GLY A 474 2.51 -18.34 -6.19
N PRO A 475 2.69 -19.42 -6.99
CA PRO A 475 2.99 -20.74 -6.48
C PRO A 475 4.30 -20.77 -5.70
N GLY A 476 4.34 -21.46 -4.55
CA GLY A 476 5.51 -21.59 -3.70
C GLY A 476 5.39 -22.74 -2.71
N LEU A 477 6.48 -23.05 -1.99
CA LEU A 477 6.41 -23.83 -0.76
C LEU A 477 5.42 -23.18 0.19
N TYR A 478 5.53 -21.86 0.28
CA TYR A 478 4.51 -20.97 0.84
C TYR A 478 3.94 -20.12 -0.29
N ARG A 479 2.64 -20.29 -0.53
CA ARG A 479 1.89 -19.62 -1.60
C ARG A 479 1.81 -18.10 -1.32
N GLY A 480 1.88 -17.29 -2.36
CA GLY A 480 1.47 -15.90 -2.29
C GLY A 480 -0.02 -15.77 -1.96
N GLY A 481 -0.41 -14.72 -1.28
CA GLY A 481 -1.79 -14.38 -1.01
C GLY A 481 -2.58 -14.10 -2.29
N LEU A 482 -3.89 -14.29 -2.25
CA LEU A 482 -4.80 -14.06 -3.37
C LEU A 482 -5.29 -12.61 -3.40
N GLY A 483 -5.53 -12.09 -4.59
CA GLY A 483 -6.24 -10.86 -4.82
C GLY A 483 -7.76 -10.99 -4.76
N TYR A 484 -8.46 -9.87 -4.94
CA TYR A 484 -9.92 -9.82 -5.11
C TYR A 484 -10.34 -10.17 -6.53
N ASP A 485 -11.55 -10.74 -6.62
CA ASP A 485 -12.36 -10.87 -7.83
C ASP A 485 -13.71 -10.17 -7.56
N LYS A 486 -13.83 -8.91 -8.04
CA LYS A 486 -14.98 -8.05 -7.79
C LYS A 486 -15.68 -7.68 -9.09
N HIS A 487 -16.99 -7.87 -9.14
CA HIS A 487 -17.82 -7.55 -10.31
C HIS A 487 -18.87 -6.52 -9.93
N LEU A 488 -18.89 -5.40 -10.66
CA LEU A 488 -19.85 -4.31 -10.50
C LEU A 488 -20.71 -4.18 -11.76
N ARG A 489 -22.03 -4.43 -11.67
CA ARG A 489 -22.97 -4.14 -12.75
C ARG A 489 -23.45 -2.70 -12.63
N MET A 490 -23.21 -1.89 -13.64
CA MET A 490 -23.67 -0.52 -13.67
C MET A 490 -25.19 -0.45 -13.94
N LEU A 491 -25.90 0.36 -13.17
CA LEU A 491 -27.34 0.61 -13.34
C LEU A 491 -27.62 1.88 -14.14
N ARG A 492 -26.61 2.73 -14.32
CA ARG A 492 -26.60 3.93 -15.18
C ARG A 492 -25.26 4.06 -15.89
N ASP A 493 -25.24 4.85 -16.96
CA ASP A 493 -24.01 5.24 -17.62
C ASP A 493 -23.09 5.96 -16.62
N ALA A 494 -21.82 5.66 -16.65
CA ALA A 494 -20.80 6.20 -15.77
C ALA A 494 -19.44 6.24 -16.48
N SER A 495 -18.46 6.87 -15.83
CA SER A 495 -17.06 6.80 -16.20
C SER A 495 -16.32 5.96 -15.18
N PHE A 496 -15.50 5.03 -15.64
CA PHE A 496 -14.59 4.23 -14.82
C PHE A 496 -13.22 4.90 -14.76
N MET A 497 -12.60 4.87 -13.58
CA MET A 497 -11.23 5.33 -13.34
C MET A 497 -10.42 4.26 -12.61
N SER A 498 -9.12 4.22 -12.87
CA SER A 498 -8.17 3.32 -12.21
C SER A 498 -6.80 3.95 -12.08
N ILE A 499 -6.20 3.83 -10.90
CA ILE A 499 -4.80 4.11 -10.63
C ILE A 499 -4.22 2.87 -9.96
N ALA A 500 -3.67 1.99 -10.77
CA ALA A 500 -3.14 0.72 -10.32
C ALA A 500 -1.80 0.41 -11.00
N ASP A 501 -0.87 -0.06 -10.21
CA ASP A 501 0.41 -0.62 -10.64
C ASP A 501 0.30 -2.15 -10.78
N ARG A 502 1.28 -2.82 -11.34
CA ARG A 502 1.30 -4.27 -11.54
C ARG A 502 0.18 -4.78 -12.49
N SER A 503 -0.11 -4.03 -13.55
CA SER A 503 -1.02 -4.49 -14.60
C SER A 503 -0.28 -5.25 -15.72
N ILE A 504 1.03 -5.06 -15.83
CA ILE A 504 1.93 -5.77 -16.75
C ILE A 504 2.94 -6.60 -15.96
N LEU A 505 3.66 -5.96 -15.02
CA LEU A 505 4.56 -6.65 -14.11
C LEU A 505 3.77 -7.41 -13.04
N SER A 506 4.36 -8.48 -12.56
CA SER A 506 3.81 -9.27 -11.45
C SER A 506 4.50 -8.95 -10.12
N CYS A 507 3.86 -9.30 -9.00
CA CYS A 507 4.56 -9.41 -7.73
C CYS A 507 5.54 -10.57 -7.82
N TRP A 508 6.83 -10.30 -7.63
CA TRP A 508 7.88 -11.31 -7.84
C TRP A 508 7.88 -12.40 -6.76
N GLY A 509 8.19 -13.63 -7.20
CA GLY A 509 8.47 -14.76 -6.31
C GLY A 509 9.95 -14.80 -5.91
N VAL A 510 10.27 -15.48 -4.81
CA VAL A 510 11.63 -15.56 -4.26
C VAL A 510 12.03 -16.98 -3.86
N ASN A 511 13.33 -17.27 -3.91
CA ASN A 511 13.91 -18.53 -3.48
C ASN A 511 13.29 -19.78 -4.16
N GLY A 512 12.94 -19.66 -5.44
CA GLY A 512 12.29 -20.70 -6.23
C GLY A 512 10.76 -20.64 -6.24
N GLY A 513 10.15 -19.70 -5.52
CA GLY A 513 8.73 -19.36 -5.65
C GLY A 513 8.47 -18.62 -6.95
N ARG A 514 7.21 -18.66 -7.43
CA ARG A 514 6.81 -18.03 -8.68
C ARG A 514 6.11 -16.70 -8.44
N ALA A 515 6.09 -15.87 -9.49
CA ALA A 515 5.37 -14.60 -9.48
C ALA A 515 3.85 -14.81 -9.34
N GLY A 516 3.18 -13.83 -8.72
CA GLY A 516 1.71 -13.75 -8.68
C GLY A 516 1.12 -13.24 -9.98
N GLN A 517 -0.21 -13.31 -10.10
CA GLN A 517 -0.93 -12.76 -11.25
C GLN A 517 -1.02 -11.23 -11.18
N PRO A 518 -0.93 -10.53 -12.31
CA PRO A 518 -1.06 -9.09 -12.36
C PRO A 518 -2.50 -8.62 -12.11
N PHE A 519 -2.64 -7.30 -11.90
CA PHE A 519 -3.92 -6.61 -11.84
C PHE A 519 -4.60 -6.58 -13.21
N VAL A 520 -5.89 -6.87 -13.25
CA VAL A 520 -6.68 -6.87 -14.49
C VAL A 520 -8.03 -6.22 -14.25
N VAL A 521 -8.43 -5.31 -15.14
CA VAL A 521 -9.80 -4.80 -15.24
C VAL A 521 -10.39 -5.12 -16.60
N GLU A 522 -11.58 -5.69 -16.61
CA GLU A 522 -12.33 -6.02 -17.80
C GLU A 522 -13.71 -5.39 -17.72
N ILE A 523 -14.19 -4.79 -18.82
CA ILE A 523 -15.57 -4.31 -18.93
C ILE A 523 -16.30 -5.18 -19.93
N GLU A 524 -17.32 -5.90 -19.45
CA GLU A 524 -18.16 -6.80 -20.23
C GLU A 524 -19.47 -6.11 -20.59
N GLY A 525 -19.78 -6.02 -21.89
CA GLY A 525 -21.00 -5.38 -22.34
C GLY A 525 -21.19 -5.42 -23.84
N LYS A 526 -22.17 -4.73 -24.33
CA LYS A 526 -22.37 -4.53 -25.77
C LYS A 526 -21.34 -3.53 -26.27
N GLU A 527 -20.75 -3.84 -27.42
CA GLU A 527 -19.66 -3.16 -28.12
C GLU A 527 -19.57 -1.64 -27.87
N VAL A 528 -18.52 -1.20 -27.18
CA VAL A 528 -18.16 0.22 -27.08
C VAL A 528 -16.67 0.34 -27.41
N THR A 529 -16.34 1.07 -28.47
CA THR A 529 -14.97 1.41 -28.79
C THR A 529 -14.51 2.51 -27.82
N PRO A 530 -13.50 2.30 -26.96
CA PRO A 530 -13.00 3.36 -26.11
C PRO A 530 -12.38 4.45 -26.97
N PRO A 531 -12.56 5.74 -26.63
CA PRO A 531 -11.73 6.76 -27.18
C PRO A 531 -10.30 6.54 -26.65
N LEU A 532 -9.37 6.18 -27.53
CA LEU A 532 -7.95 6.19 -27.17
C LEU A 532 -7.56 7.65 -26.85
N PRO A 533 -6.70 7.88 -25.86
CA PRO A 533 -6.06 9.18 -25.69
C PRO A 533 -5.42 9.54 -27.03
N LYS A 534 -5.80 10.68 -27.60
CA LYS A 534 -5.42 11.08 -28.96
C LYS A 534 -3.92 11.29 -29.15
N GLU A 535 -3.11 11.26 -28.09
CA GLU A 535 -1.72 11.69 -28.11
C GLU A 535 -0.72 10.73 -27.46
N SER A 536 -1.14 9.60 -26.90
CA SER A 536 -0.20 8.70 -26.20
C SER A 536 0.66 7.83 -27.13
N GLY A 537 0.39 7.80 -28.42
CA GLY A 537 1.10 6.92 -29.36
C GLY A 537 0.93 5.43 -29.07
N PHE A 538 0.12 5.10 -28.05
CA PHE A 538 -0.13 3.74 -27.63
C PHE A 538 -1.17 3.09 -28.54
N SER A 539 -0.75 2.11 -29.30
CA SER A 539 -1.67 1.20 -29.99
C SER A 539 -1.86 -0.04 -29.14
N LEU A 540 -3.08 -0.32 -28.73
CA LEU A 540 -3.41 -1.62 -28.18
C LEU A 540 -2.91 -2.73 -29.12
N PRO A 541 -2.31 -3.80 -28.61
CA PRO A 541 -1.89 -4.91 -29.46
C PRO A 541 -3.11 -5.45 -30.21
N SER A 542 -3.00 -5.55 -31.54
CA SER A 542 -4.01 -6.20 -32.37
C SER A 542 -3.86 -7.70 -32.29
N VAL A 543 -4.93 -8.40 -32.02
CA VAL A 543 -4.95 -9.85 -31.93
C VAL A 543 -5.63 -10.43 -33.17
N GLU A 544 -4.93 -11.32 -33.88
CA GLU A 544 -5.58 -12.16 -34.89
C GLU A 544 -6.34 -13.31 -34.25
N VAL A 545 -7.64 -13.38 -34.50
CA VAL A 545 -8.49 -14.47 -34.02
C VAL A 545 -8.79 -15.38 -35.19
N GLY A 546 -8.36 -16.63 -35.10
CA GLY A 546 -8.81 -17.68 -36.00
C GLY A 546 -10.29 -18.04 -35.72
N ASP A 547 -10.96 -18.55 -36.76
CA ASP A 547 -12.39 -18.84 -36.75
C ASP A 547 -12.89 -19.56 -35.48
N GLY A 548 -13.69 -18.86 -34.70
CA GLY A 548 -14.60 -19.46 -33.72
C GLY A 548 -14.11 -19.62 -32.28
N GLN A 549 -12.99 -19.03 -31.85
CA GLN A 549 -12.53 -19.12 -30.46
C GLN A 549 -12.59 -17.77 -29.73
N ALA A 550 -13.08 -17.81 -28.50
CA ALA A 550 -12.99 -16.66 -27.59
C ALA A 550 -11.53 -16.48 -27.14
N LEU A 551 -11.00 -15.26 -27.25
CA LEU A 551 -9.70 -14.91 -26.76
C LEU A 551 -9.82 -13.98 -25.56
N THR A 552 -9.15 -14.35 -24.48
CA THR A 552 -8.88 -13.45 -23.37
C THR A 552 -7.59 -12.70 -23.69
N VAL A 553 -7.68 -11.40 -23.89
CA VAL A 553 -6.50 -10.54 -24.03
C VAL A 553 -6.13 -10.04 -22.66
N SER A 554 -5.03 -10.54 -22.11
CA SER A 554 -4.41 -9.93 -20.94
C SER A 554 -3.49 -8.80 -21.40
N ASN A 555 -3.30 -7.77 -20.60
CA ASN A 555 -2.34 -6.69 -20.86
C ASN A 555 -0.88 -7.17 -20.95
N THR A 556 -0.64 -8.45 -20.79
CA THR A 556 0.69 -9.08 -20.76
C THR A 556 1.16 -9.63 -22.12
N GLY A 557 0.36 -9.55 -23.18
CA GLY A 557 0.69 -10.20 -24.43
C GLY A 557 0.92 -9.25 -25.61
N THR A 558 2.14 -9.16 -26.13
CA THR A 558 2.40 -8.67 -27.47
C THR A 558 2.02 -9.77 -28.47
N VAL A 559 0.94 -9.58 -29.22
CA VAL A 559 0.66 -10.41 -30.39
C VAL A 559 1.05 -9.61 -31.63
N ALA A 560 2.03 -10.10 -32.36
CA ALA A 560 2.42 -9.51 -33.63
C ALA A 560 1.39 -9.86 -34.70
N GLY A 561 0.68 -8.86 -35.23
CA GLY A 561 -0.25 -9.02 -36.35
C GLY A 561 -0.87 -7.70 -36.78
N LYS A 562 -1.08 -7.56 -38.08
CA LYS A 562 -1.73 -6.37 -38.65
C LYS A 562 -3.21 -6.69 -38.83
N GLN A 563 -4.10 -6.13 -38.02
CA GLN A 563 -5.51 -6.10 -38.35
C GLN A 563 -6.23 -4.83 -37.87
N SER A 564 -7.27 -4.45 -38.61
CA SER A 564 -8.07 -3.28 -38.33
C SER A 564 -9.01 -3.54 -37.17
N ARG A 565 -9.31 -2.50 -36.38
CA ARG A 565 -10.23 -2.51 -35.23
C ARG A 565 -11.63 -3.12 -35.49
N GLN A 566 -11.99 -3.36 -36.75
CA GLN A 566 -13.33 -3.86 -37.09
C GLN A 566 -13.50 -5.37 -37.02
N GLN A 567 -12.47 -6.16 -36.71
CA GLN A 567 -12.55 -7.62 -36.78
C GLN A 567 -12.50 -8.32 -35.42
N VAL A 568 -12.43 -7.59 -34.32
CA VAL A 568 -12.62 -8.20 -33.00
C VAL A 568 -14.11 -8.20 -32.65
N ASN A 569 -14.90 -8.86 -33.47
CA ASN A 569 -16.26 -9.23 -33.13
C ASN A 569 -16.17 -10.54 -32.36
N LEU A 570 -16.05 -10.44 -31.07
CA LEU A 570 -16.27 -11.56 -30.17
C LEU A 570 -17.77 -11.86 -30.18
N ALA A 571 -18.14 -13.05 -30.57
CA ALA A 571 -19.53 -13.47 -30.71
C ALA A 571 -20.28 -13.56 -29.36
N VAL A 572 -19.66 -13.18 -28.24
CA VAL A 572 -20.22 -13.14 -26.88
C VAL A 572 -19.48 -12.11 -26.07
N PRO A 573 -20.12 -11.50 -25.11
CA PRO A 573 -20.10 -10.09 -24.80
C PRO A 573 -18.73 -9.43 -25.01
N SER A 574 -18.71 -8.25 -25.59
CA SER A 574 -17.48 -7.48 -25.81
C SER A 574 -16.75 -7.30 -24.49
N LEU A 575 -15.54 -7.86 -24.39
CA LEU A 575 -14.70 -7.73 -23.22
C LEU A 575 -13.61 -6.70 -23.53
N ARG A 576 -13.55 -5.64 -22.74
CA ARG A 576 -12.49 -4.62 -22.82
C ARG A 576 -11.58 -4.78 -21.62
N THR A 577 -10.29 -4.97 -21.87
CA THR A 577 -9.27 -4.90 -20.81
C THR A 577 -8.80 -3.46 -20.67
N MET A 578 -8.76 -2.96 -19.45
CA MET A 578 -8.38 -1.60 -19.13
C MET A 578 -6.95 -1.55 -18.62
N GLU A 579 -6.27 -0.45 -18.91
CA GLU A 579 -4.94 -0.17 -18.36
C GLU A 579 -5.03 0.14 -16.86
N GLY A 580 -3.91 0.01 -16.15
CA GLY A 580 -3.82 0.34 -14.73
C GLY A 580 -4.07 1.83 -14.45
N LEU A 581 -3.70 2.73 -15.38
CA LEU A 581 -3.91 4.18 -15.29
C LEU A 581 -4.97 4.63 -16.30
N VAL A 582 -6.17 4.96 -15.81
CA VAL A 582 -7.32 5.38 -16.63
C VAL A 582 -8.13 6.40 -15.84
N ASP A 583 -8.49 7.51 -16.49
CA ASP A 583 -9.30 8.59 -15.88
C ASP A 583 -10.77 8.53 -16.23
N ASP A 584 -11.11 8.27 -17.47
CA ASP A 584 -12.45 8.45 -18.02
C ASP A 584 -12.75 7.39 -19.07
N SER A 585 -13.01 6.18 -18.63
CA SER A 585 -13.47 5.11 -19.50
C SER A 585 -14.98 4.96 -19.41
N PRO A 586 -15.73 5.22 -20.49
CA PRO A 586 -17.18 5.14 -20.46
C PRO A 586 -17.65 3.70 -20.20
N VAL A 587 -18.58 3.57 -19.26
CA VAL A 587 -19.28 2.31 -18.93
C VAL A 587 -20.78 2.55 -19.03
N ARG A 588 -21.50 1.69 -19.76
CA ARG A 588 -22.91 1.82 -20.00
C ARG A 588 -23.73 1.10 -18.94
N ALA A 589 -24.95 1.56 -18.78
CA ALA A 589 -25.94 0.83 -17.97
C ALA A 589 -26.08 -0.62 -18.44
N GLY A 590 -25.97 -1.56 -17.50
CA GLY A 590 -26.02 -3.00 -17.76
C GLY A 590 -24.65 -3.65 -18.00
N GLU A 591 -23.59 -2.88 -18.28
CA GLU A 591 -22.24 -3.43 -18.37
C GLU A 591 -21.71 -3.82 -16.99
N ILE A 592 -20.80 -4.80 -16.95
CA ILE A 592 -20.14 -5.29 -15.75
C ILE A 592 -18.67 -4.90 -15.79
N ILE A 593 -18.22 -4.20 -14.75
CA ILE A 593 -16.81 -3.96 -14.49
C ILE A 593 -16.31 -5.14 -13.65
N ARG A 594 -15.34 -5.88 -14.16
CA ARG A 594 -14.66 -6.98 -13.45
C ARG A 594 -13.27 -6.51 -13.07
N VAL A 595 -12.99 -6.49 -11.77
CA VAL A 595 -11.68 -6.13 -11.21
C VAL A 595 -11.09 -7.36 -10.56
N ARG A 596 -9.91 -7.78 -11.02
CA ARG A 596 -9.08 -8.78 -10.35
C ARG A 596 -7.81 -8.11 -9.89
N THR A 597 -7.59 -8.08 -8.58
CA THR A 597 -6.38 -7.49 -8.02
C THR A 597 -5.22 -8.47 -8.03
N THR A 598 -3.99 -7.98 -7.87
CA THR A 598 -2.78 -8.80 -7.92
C THR A 598 -2.78 -9.86 -6.82
N GLY A 599 -2.22 -11.02 -7.14
CA GLY A 599 -1.73 -11.95 -6.13
C GLY A 599 -0.30 -11.61 -5.70
N GLY A 600 0.06 -11.93 -4.47
CA GLY A 600 1.44 -11.84 -3.97
C GLY A 600 2.35 -12.89 -4.61
N GLY A 601 3.66 -12.66 -4.60
CA GLY A 601 4.64 -13.66 -5.06
C GLY A 601 4.73 -14.86 -4.11
N GLY A 602 5.11 -16.03 -4.62
CA GLY A 602 5.36 -17.25 -3.85
C GLY A 602 6.76 -17.26 -3.22
N TRP A 603 6.92 -17.98 -2.13
CA TRP A 603 8.21 -18.22 -1.48
C TRP A 603 8.60 -19.69 -1.52
N GLY A 604 9.82 -19.99 -1.96
CA GLY A 604 10.33 -21.36 -2.04
C GLY A 604 9.68 -22.20 -3.15
N SER A 605 10.26 -23.33 -3.50
CA SER A 605 9.76 -24.15 -4.61
C SER A 605 8.34 -24.69 -4.37
N PRO A 606 7.39 -24.48 -5.29
CA PRO A 606 6.04 -25.05 -5.18
C PRO A 606 6.02 -26.58 -5.20
N LEU A 607 7.06 -27.22 -5.76
CA LEU A 607 7.19 -28.67 -5.78
C LEU A 607 7.52 -29.26 -4.40
N ASP A 608 7.87 -28.42 -3.42
CA ASP A 608 8.16 -28.80 -2.05
C ASP A 608 6.97 -28.59 -1.10
N ARG A 609 5.90 -27.92 -1.56
CA ARG A 609 4.66 -27.74 -0.78
C ARG A 609 4.01 -29.09 -0.50
N ASP A 610 3.54 -29.30 0.73
CA ASP A 610 2.79 -30.50 1.10
C ASP A 610 1.58 -30.71 0.16
N PRO A 611 1.48 -31.87 -0.52
CA PRO A 611 0.34 -32.16 -1.40
C PRO A 611 -1.02 -32.05 -0.70
N ALA A 612 -1.09 -32.33 0.60
CA ALA A 612 -2.31 -32.18 1.38
C ALA A 612 -2.75 -30.72 1.53
N LEU A 613 -1.80 -29.79 1.67
CA LEU A 613 -2.08 -28.35 1.67
C LEU A 613 -2.56 -27.88 0.29
N VAL A 614 -2.00 -28.39 -0.80
CA VAL A 614 -2.47 -28.08 -2.16
C VAL A 614 -3.88 -28.58 -2.37
N ALA A 615 -4.21 -29.79 -1.89
CA ALA A 615 -5.58 -30.33 -1.96
C ALA A 615 -6.55 -29.45 -1.13
N ALA A 616 -6.13 -28.97 0.05
CA ALA A 616 -6.91 -28.04 0.85
C ALA A 616 -7.14 -26.70 0.11
N ASP A 617 -6.10 -26.16 -0.54
CA ASP A 617 -6.22 -24.93 -1.35
C ASP A 617 -7.21 -25.11 -2.51
N VAL A 618 -7.28 -26.31 -3.12
CA VAL A 618 -8.26 -26.62 -4.18
C VAL A 618 -9.67 -26.65 -3.61
N ARG A 619 -9.90 -27.39 -2.51
CA ARG A 619 -11.18 -27.44 -1.81
C ARG A 619 -11.69 -26.07 -1.42
N ASP A 620 -10.79 -25.23 -0.91
CA ASP A 620 -11.09 -23.88 -0.44
C ASP A 620 -11.22 -22.85 -1.59
N GLY A 621 -11.10 -23.32 -2.86
CA GLY A 621 -11.24 -22.50 -4.07
C GLY A 621 -10.09 -21.52 -4.32
N LYS A 622 -8.96 -21.69 -3.65
CA LYS A 622 -7.78 -20.83 -3.77
C LYS A 622 -6.90 -21.18 -4.96
N VAL A 623 -6.79 -22.46 -5.24
CA VAL A 623 -6.03 -23.03 -6.37
C VAL A 623 -7.00 -23.87 -7.21
N SER A 624 -6.85 -23.82 -8.54
CA SER A 624 -7.61 -24.68 -9.44
C SER A 624 -7.02 -26.10 -9.47
N PRO A 625 -7.79 -27.12 -9.87
CA PRO A 625 -7.23 -28.45 -10.13
C PRO A 625 -6.09 -28.43 -11.14
N GLU A 626 -6.18 -27.57 -12.16
CA GLU A 626 -5.17 -27.35 -13.18
C GLU A 626 -3.90 -26.74 -12.55
N GLY A 627 -4.04 -25.70 -11.71
CA GLY A 627 -2.94 -25.09 -10.97
C GLY A 627 -2.26 -26.09 -10.03
N ALA A 628 -3.03 -26.91 -9.31
CA ALA A 628 -2.49 -27.97 -8.47
C ALA A 628 -1.60 -28.94 -9.28
N HIS A 629 -2.06 -29.32 -10.47
CA HIS A 629 -1.35 -30.23 -11.36
C HIS A 629 -0.13 -29.57 -12.01
N ASP A 630 -0.25 -28.35 -12.55
CA ASP A 630 0.76 -27.75 -13.42
C ASP A 630 1.83 -26.98 -12.62
N ASP A 631 1.43 -26.29 -11.57
CA ASP A 631 2.32 -25.48 -10.76
C ASP A 631 2.93 -26.25 -9.59
N TYR A 632 2.12 -27.05 -8.90
CA TYR A 632 2.55 -27.77 -7.70
C TYR A 632 2.90 -29.24 -7.97
N GLY A 633 2.60 -29.74 -9.17
CA GLY A 633 2.84 -31.13 -9.55
C GLY A 633 2.02 -32.11 -8.73
N VAL A 634 0.86 -31.70 -8.21
CA VAL A 634 -0.03 -32.55 -7.40
C VAL A 634 -1.13 -33.12 -8.27
N VAL A 635 -1.24 -34.43 -8.29
CA VAL A 635 -2.30 -35.15 -9.02
C VAL A 635 -3.44 -35.39 -8.04
N LEU A 636 -4.62 -34.83 -8.37
CA LEU A 636 -5.82 -34.96 -7.57
C LEU A 636 -6.83 -35.86 -8.27
N SER A 637 -7.63 -36.56 -7.47
CA SER A 637 -8.79 -37.36 -7.90
C SER A 637 -10.00 -37.00 -7.03
N GLY A 638 -11.20 -37.33 -7.50
CA GLY A 638 -12.44 -37.00 -6.80
C GLY A 638 -13.04 -35.67 -7.22
N ASP A 639 -14.02 -35.21 -6.45
CA ASP A 639 -14.67 -33.93 -6.64
C ASP A 639 -13.75 -32.79 -6.17
N PRO A 640 -13.72 -31.63 -6.83
CA PRO A 640 -12.99 -30.43 -6.33
C PRO A 640 -13.37 -30.02 -4.91
N ASP A 641 -14.59 -30.32 -4.45
CA ASP A 641 -15.03 -30.07 -3.08
C ASP A 641 -14.53 -31.13 -2.06
N ASP A 642 -14.07 -32.31 -2.55
CA ASP A 642 -13.43 -33.37 -1.75
C ASP A 642 -12.22 -33.97 -2.51
N PRO A 643 -11.19 -33.18 -2.79
CA PRO A 643 -10.04 -33.60 -3.59
C PRO A 643 -9.17 -34.58 -2.80
N ARG A 644 -8.77 -35.67 -3.46
CA ARG A 644 -7.89 -36.69 -2.90
C ARG A 644 -6.57 -36.72 -3.64
N VAL A 645 -5.48 -36.68 -2.90
CA VAL A 645 -4.13 -36.76 -3.48
C VAL A 645 -3.83 -38.18 -3.94
N ASP A 646 -3.47 -38.34 -5.23
CA ASP A 646 -2.80 -39.51 -5.72
C ASP A 646 -1.29 -39.40 -5.44
N THR A 647 -0.83 -40.07 -4.39
CA THR A 647 0.54 -39.93 -3.89
C THR A 647 1.59 -40.46 -4.88
N GLU A 648 1.31 -41.57 -5.60
CA GLU A 648 2.24 -42.18 -6.54
C GLU A 648 2.35 -41.34 -7.83
N ALA A 649 1.20 -40.96 -8.38
CA ALA A 649 1.18 -40.08 -9.54
C ALA A 649 1.80 -38.69 -9.24
N THR A 650 1.55 -38.13 -8.05
CA THR A 650 2.16 -36.88 -7.58
C THR A 650 3.68 -37.01 -7.49
N ALA A 651 4.21 -38.08 -6.89
CA ALA A 651 5.65 -38.29 -6.78
C ALA A 651 6.30 -38.38 -8.18
N THR A 652 5.68 -39.13 -9.08
CA THR A 652 6.16 -39.30 -10.47
C THR A 652 6.18 -37.96 -11.22
N ARG A 653 5.06 -37.21 -11.14
CA ARG A 653 4.96 -35.91 -11.81
C ARG A 653 5.96 -34.90 -11.27
N ARG A 654 6.09 -34.77 -9.93
CA ARG A 654 7.09 -33.90 -9.30
C ARG A 654 8.52 -34.24 -9.69
N ALA A 655 8.86 -35.52 -9.78
CA ALA A 655 10.18 -35.96 -10.26
C ALA A 655 10.42 -35.50 -11.71
N GLY A 656 9.44 -35.65 -12.59
CA GLY A 656 9.52 -35.14 -13.97
C GLY A 656 9.67 -33.62 -14.05
N LEU A 657 8.86 -32.87 -13.28
CA LEU A 657 8.95 -31.41 -13.24
C LEU A 657 10.31 -30.93 -12.70
N ARG A 658 10.84 -31.56 -11.63
CA ARG A 658 12.17 -31.23 -11.09
C ARG A 658 13.28 -31.48 -12.10
N ALA A 659 13.19 -32.56 -12.86
CA ALA A 659 14.18 -32.89 -13.90
C ALA A 659 14.14 -31.90 -15.08
N ALA A 660 13.02 -31.26 -15.32
CA ALA A 660 12.84 -30.28 -16.38
C ALA A 660 13.23 -28.84 -15.96
N LEU A 661 13.50 -28.60 -14.68
CA LEU A 661 13.87 -27.26 -14.20
C LEU A 661 15.27 -26.89 -14.69
N PRO A 662 15.47 -25.63 -15.15
CA PRO A 662 16.81 -25.12 -15.49
C PRO A 662 17.76 -25.18 -14.28
N ALA A 663 19.05 -25.45 -14.54
CA ALA A 663 20.05 -25.48 -13.47
C ALA A 663 20.37 -24.11 -12.88
N ASP A 664 20.19 -23.06 -13.69
CA ASP A 664 20.51 -21.66 -13.42
C ASP A 664 19.24 -20.81 -13.23
N ARG A 665 18.34 -21.29 -12.39
CA ARG A 665 17.11 -20.53 -12.10
C ARG A 665 17.43 -19.22 -11.37
N PRO A 666 16.77 -18.12 -11.77
CA PRO A 666 16.94 -16.87 -11.05
C PRO A 666 16.43 -17.00 -9.60
N PHE A 667 17.07 -16.29 -8.68
CA PHE A 667 16.64 -16.23 -7.28
C PHE A 667 15.26 -15.55 -7.12
N PHE A 668 14.96 -14.62 -8.02
CA PHE A 668 13.65 -13.94 -8.10
C PHE A 668 12.96 -14.30 -9.42
N ASP A 669 11.70 -14.69 -9.35
CA ASP A 669 10.84 -14.80 -10.52
C ASP A 669 10.00 -13.53 -10.67
N ARG A 670 10.30 -12.71 -11.68
CA ARG A 670 9.61 -11.43 -11.96
C ARG A 670 8.34 -11.60 -12.81
N GLY A 671 7.99 -12.81 -13.17
CA GLY A 671 6.82 -13.12 -13.99
C GLY A 671 6.97 -12.77 -15.47
N PRO A 672 5.95 -13.07 -16.28
CA PRO A 672 6.01 -12.98 -17.75
C PRO A 672 6.02 -11.55 -18.30
N GLY A 673 5.57 -10.57 -17.53
CA GLY A 673 5.55 -9.16 -17.95
C GLY A 673 6.94 -8.53 -18.04
N PHE A 674 7.88 -8.97 -17.22
CA PHE A 674 9.22 -8.41 -17.19
C PHE A 674 9.99 -8.58 -18.51
N PRO A 675 10.07 -9.77 -19.13
CA PRO A 675 10.71 -9.91 -20.44
C PRO A 675 10.07 -9.03 -21.51
N THR A 676 8.77 -8.82 -21.45
CA THR A 676 8.03 -7.98 -22.42
C THR A 676 8.49 -6.52 -22.35
N LEU A 677 8.59 -5.95 -21.16
CA LEU A 677 8.99 -4.55 -20.96
C LEU A 677 10.50 -4.33 -21.07
N SER A 678 11.31 -5.33 -20.68
CA SER A 678 12.77 -5.27 -20.81
C SER A 678 13.29 -5.51 -22.23
N GLY A 679 12.41 -5.82 -23.19
CA GLY A 679 12.80 -6.14 -24.58
C GLY A 679 13.48 -7.51 -24.69
N GLY A 680 13.16 -8.44 -23.80
CA GLY A 680 13.74 -9.78 -23.76
C GLY A 680 15.17 -9.83 -23.20
N LEU A 681 15.60 -8.76 -22.52
CA LEU A 681 16.86 -8.78 -21.77
C LEU A 681 16.80 -9.86 -20.69
N PRO A 682 17.91 -10.53 -20.40
CA PRO A 682 17.99 -11.42 -19.25
C PRO A 682 17.70 -10.62 -17.97
N TYR A 683 17.39 -11.34 -16.90
CA TYR A 683 17.27 -10.72 -15.58
C TYR A 683 18.50 -9.87 -15.30
N PRO A 684 18.37 -8.69 -14.70
CA PRO A 684 19.51 -7.86 -14.35
C PRO A 684 20.54 -8.67 -13.57
N GLU A 685 21.85 -8.44 -13.81
CA GLU A 685 22.92 -9.13 -13.08
C GLU A 685 22.78 -9.00 -11.55
N VAL A 686 22.12 -7.94 -11.07
CA VAL A 686 21.80 -7.76 -9.66
C VAL A 686 20.92 -8.88 -9.09
N ASP A 687 20.21 -9.63 -9.93
CA ASP A 687 19.39 -10.77 -9.54
C ASP A 687 20.21 -12.07 -9.48
N LEU A 688 21.39 -12.05 -10.07
CA LEU A 688 22.32 -13.17 -10.11
C LEU A 688 23.30 -13.03 -8.93
N ILE A 689 23.38 -14.01 -8.10
CA ILE A 689 24.41 -14.13 -7.05
C ILE A 689 25.20 -15.38 -7.33
#